data_a7063a570dd08acfe96fc47d10664b2d
#
_entry.id   a7063a570dd08acfe96fc47d10664b2d
#
_cell.length_a   1.000
_cell.length_b   1.000
_cell.length_c   1.000
_cell.angle_alpha   90.00
_cell.angle_beta   90.00
_cell.angle_gamma   90.00
#
_symmetry.space_group_name_H-M   'P 1'
#
loop_
_entity.id
_entity.type
_entity.pdbx_description
1 polymer ?
#
loop_
_entity_poly.entity_id
_entity_poly.type
_entity_poly.pdbx_seq_one_letter_code
_entity_poly.pdbx_strand_id
1 'polypeptide(L)'
;MLQYGQAVQAVGDPAPGALGASGVTIGGTSPFSVPVMDLDGLMLWRGRLTGGAIVANTDDQALFVGHDANDVQLVLQRGAPEPTGSIPGAFVQYSLTTWDAARIAPTGGRLLFASTLTGAVTTADDSVLFWGAPGALQVLAREGDFAPTGGASFSGNFSGAQNVLAINGGGMSLFKAKLVGGDAVAGLNDDAWFIGQPGFVQFMCREGDALSGGAVVVGTLDGFRAQIDENHRVLFAQSLSQTLGTSPATATTDSAILSYDFSNGLQIVAREGDPAPGSGACGFGPFSGSSGFSNSALSRTQGWWVVTNSMVAGDVSGNTDDTAIFVGQLGGGISRVARESEPAPTGVPGEIYQALFPNGVAQINDRGTVAFVAQLGPATAMTPFDDVGVFVARPPYGPGDVQLVLREGQAVAGLPAGWVIGNTSGGGMSSSGTTLLLNERDTLVVSVAGIGDPNQANWGVPALIGWDPEHGARLVSAQDEVFTIQGNPQTMSAAQGIVTTSSGDGCPLSLNNHGDLCIRAFFSGTAPNAVMRTHVGAMVAEPVGVAATGGTQTFHLDAGPGFAGHAYLILASSLGARPGFPSPLGSITIPLNFDAVWTQLSFDLANGAAWTNTFGLTSGSGTATASFNLPPGFSYLQGLELHHAAVLIDGSLTTPFVTEPSKLVLY
;
A
#
# COMPACT_ATOMS: atom_id res chain seq x y z
N MET A 1 -20.67 -17.75 -4.27
CA MET A 1 -19.94 -16.49 -4.35
C MET A 1 -19.01 -16.60 -5.54
N LEU A 2 -19.08 -15.69 -6.51
CA LEU A 2 -18.12 -15.62 -7.59
C LEU A 2 -16.88 -14.92 -7.03
N GLN A 3 -15.76 -15.61 -7.03
CA GLN A 3 -14.52 -15.13 -6.45
C GLN A 3 -13.64 -14.62 -7.57
N TYR A 4 -13.22 -13.38 -7.43
CA TYR A 4 -12.41 -12.68 -8.40
C TYR A 4 -10.99 -12.51 -7.84
N GLY A 5 -10.22 -13.59 -7.92
CA GLY A 5 -8.80 -13.56 -7.60
C GLY A 5 -8.03 -14.35 -8.63
N GLN A 6 -7.08 -13.72 -9.28
CA GLN A 6 -6.20 -14.35 -10.25
C GLN A 6 -4.85 -14.65 -9.63
N ALA A 7 -4.40 -15.90 -9.73
CA ALA A 7 -3.01 -16.24 -9.42
C ALA A 7 -2.09 -15.63 -10.50
N VAL A 8 -1.15 -14.82 -10.05
CA VAL A 8 -0.12 -14.24 -10.91
C VAL A 8 1.06 -15.19 -11.02
N GLN A 9 1.44 -15.81 -9.91
CA GLN A 9 2.44 -16.87 -9.87
C GLN A 9 2.17 -17.81 -8.69
N ALA A 10 2.22 -19.11 -8.92
CA ALA A 10 2.01 -20.14 -7.92
C ALA A 10 3.24 -21.07 -7.78
N VAL A 11 3.31 -21.79 -6.66
CA VAL A 11 4.31 -22.85 -6.49
C VAL A 11 4.13 -23.91 -7.58
N GLY A 12 5.20 -24.28 -8.24
CA GLY A 12 5.21 -25.20 -9.38
C GLY A 12 5.17 -24.50 -10.74
N ASP A 13 4.81 -23.22 -10.81
CA ASP A 13 4.86 -22.48 -12.07
C ASP A 13 6.30 -22.33 -12.55
N PRO A 14 6.51 -22.28 -13.88
CA PRO A 14 7.82 -21.95 -14.45
C PRO A 14 8.32 -20.61 -13.91
N ALA A 15 9.63 -20.50 -13.71
CA ALA A 15 10.30 -19.26 -13.35
C ALA A 15 10.86 -18.60 -14.63
N PRO A 16 10.16 -17.63 -15.24
CA PRO A 16 10.57 -17.04 -16.51
C PRO A 16 11.94 -16.37 -16.40
N GLY A 17 12.83 -16.61 -17.35
CA GLY A 17 14.15 -15.99 -17.39
C GLY A 17 15.16 -16.48 -16.35
N ALA A 18 14.78 -17.40 -15.44
CA ALA A 18 15.68 -17.89 -14.41
C ALA A 18 16.91 -18.63 -15.00
N LEU A 19 18.07 -18.36 -14.41
CA LEU A 19 19.30 -19.09 -14.73
C LEU A 19 19.18 -20.54 -14.24
N GLY A 20 19.76 -21.49 -14.96
CA GLY A 20 19.79 -22.89 -14.52
C GLY A 20 19.07 -23.89 -15.42
N ALA A 21 18.80 -23.53 -16.67
CA ALA A 21 18.18 -24.36 -17.69
C ALA A 21 16.69 -24.69 -17.53
N SER A 22 16.17 -25.52 -18.42
CA SER A 22 14.79 -25.97 -18.42
C SER A 22 14.41 -26.69 -17.12
N GLY A 23 13.21 -26.43 -16.61
CA GLY A 23 12.67 -27.10 -15.42
C GLY A 23 12.87 -26.36 -14.09
N VAL A 24 13.27 -25.08 -14.13
CA VAL A 24 13.25 -24.22 -12.94
C VAL A 24 11.82 -23.75 -12.68
N THR A 25 11.35 -23.97 -11.46
CA THR A 25 10.02 -23.61 -11.02
C THR A 25 10.05 -22.87 -9.69
N ILE A 26 8.96 -22.21 -9.35
CA ILE A 26 8.77 -21.64 -8.01
C ILE A 26 8.52 -22.77 -7.00
N GLY A 27 9.18 -22.72 -5.84
CA GLY A 27 9.03 -23.77 -4.84
C GLY A 27 9.77 -23.52 -3.53
N GLY A 28 9.81 -24.54 -2.68
CA GLY A 28 10.49 -24.50 -1.37
C GLY A 28 9.63 -23.94 -0.24
N THR A 29 10.24 -23.80 0.95
CA THR A 29 9.60 -23.20 2.14
C THR A 29 9.54 -21.69 1.99
N SER A 30 8.38 -21.07 2.31
CA SER A 30 8.14 -19.62 2.13
C SER A 30 8.48 -19.15 0.70
N PRO A 31 7.78 -19.69 -0.31
CA PRO A 31 8.16 -19.52 -1.72
C PRO A 31 8.05 -18.07 -2.19
N PHE A 32 7.23 -17.24 -1.54
CA PHE A 32 6.99 -15.85 -1.91
C PHE A 32 7.19 -14.88 -0.75
N SER A 33 7.67 -13.66 -1.04
CA SER A 33 7.45 -12.51 -0.16
C SER A 33 6.00 -12.03 -0.27
N VAL A 34 5.64 -11.07 0.58
CA VAL A 34 4.45 -10.26 0.36
C VAL A 34 4.65 -9.43 -0.90
N PRO A 35 3.73 -9.46 -1.87
CA PRO A 35 3.83 -8.62 -3.05
C PRO A 35 3.55 -7.15 -2.71
N VAL A 36 4.16 -6.25 -3.47
CA VAL A 36 3.85 -4.82 -3.50
C VAL A 36 3.49 -4.42 -4.93
N MET A 37 2.68 -3.39 -5.11
CA MET A 37 2.12 -3.04 -6.41
C MET A 37 2.19 -1.53 -6.63
N ASP A 38 2.47 -1.10 -7.85
CA ASP A 38 2.35 0.29 -8.27
C ASP A 38 0.89 0.68 -8.60
N LEU A 39 0.67 1.96 -8.90
CA LEU A 39 -0.67 2.45 -9.23
C LEU A 39 -1.20 1.93 -10.57
N ASP A 40 -0.32 1.46 -11.44
CA ASP A 40 -0.66 0.91 -12.74
C ASP A 40 -0.93 -0.60 -12.68
N GLY A 41 -0.72 -1.22 -11.52
CA GLY A 41 -0.98 -2.64 -11.26
C GLY A 41 0.22 -3.54 -11.51
N LEU A 42 1.42 -2.99 -11.75
CA LEU A 42 2.64 -3.78 -11.81
C LEU A 42 3.03 -4.22 -10.40
N MET A 43 3.08 -5.52 -10.17
CA MET A 43 3.44 -6.11 -8.89
C MET A 43 4.93 -6.46 -8.85
N LEU A 44 5.51 -6.38 -7.66
CA LEU A 44 6.89 -6.79 -7.36
C LEU A 44 6.86 -7.80 -6.21
N TRP A 45 7.51 -8.95 -6.38
CA TRP A 45 7.63 -9.96 -5.33
C TRP A 45 8.92 -10.74 -5.44
N ARG A 46 9.37 -11.31 -4.32
CA ARG A 46 10.44 -12.30 -4.30
C ARG A 46 9.84 -13.70 -4.48
N GLY A 47 10.46 -14.51 -5.33
CA GLY A 47 10.17 -15.94 -5.50
C GLY A 47 11.34 -16.81 -5.08
N ARG A 48 11.07 -17.98 -4.49
CA ARG A 48 12.07 -19.02 -4.28
C ARG A 48 12.04 -20.02 -5.43
N LEU A 49 13.21 -20.44 -5.90
CA LEU A 49 13.39 -21.30 -7.06
C LEU A 49 13.74 -22.71 -6.65
N THR A 50 13.26 -23.69 -7.43
CA THR A 50 13.58 -25.12 -7.29
C THR A 50 13.65 -25.79 -8.65
N GLY A 51 14.20 -27.01 -8.71
CA GLY A 51 14.30 -27.78 -9.96
C GLY A 51 15.44 -27.31 -10.86
N GLY A 52 15.55 -27.91 -12.03
CA GLY A 52 16.64 -27.63 -12.95
C GLY A 52 18.03 -27.83 -12.31
N ALA A 53 18.93 -26.87 -12.51
CA ALA A 53 20.26 -26.84 -11.90
C ALA A 53 20.33 -25.92 -10.66
N ILE A 54 19.20 -25.53 -10.08
CA ILE A 54 19.15 -24.62 -8.91
C ILE A 54 19.78 -25.28 -7.69
N VAL A 55 20.71 -24.56 -7.05
CA VAL A 55 21.42 -24.96 -5.84
C VAL A 55 20.90 -24.14 -4.67
N ALA A 56 20.33 -24.82 -3.67
CA ALA A 56 19.78 -24.18 -2.48
C ALA A 56 20.83 -23.28 -1.79
N ASN A 57 20.40 -22.10 -1.37
CA ASN A 57 21.23 -21.05 -0.76
C ASN A 57 22.35 -20.47 -1.65
N THR A 58 22.35 -20.77 -2.94
CA THR A 58 23.33 -20.24 -3.89
C THR A 58 22.67 -19.40 -4.97
N ASP A 59 21.62 -19.93 -5.63
CA ASP A 59 20.91 -19.28 -6.74
C ASP A 59 19.39 -19.50 -6.68
N ASP A 60 18.88 -19.92 -5.53
CA ASP A 60 17.50 -20.32 -5.27
C ASP A 60 16.52 -19.16 -4.97
N GLN A 61 16.92 -17.92 -5.19
CA GLN A 61 16.10 -16.73 -4.92
C GLN A 61 16.07 -15.83 -6.14
N ALA A 62 14.89 -15.27 -6.43
CA ALA A 62 14.71 -14.35 -7.53
C ALA A 62 13.68 -13.26 -7.18
N LEU A 63 13.85 -12.10 -7.79
CA LEU A 63 12.92 -10.99 -7.75
C LEU A 63 12.18 -10.94 -9.08
N PHE A 64 10.85 -10.85 -9.02
CA PHE A 64 9.96 -10.85 -10.18
C PHE A 64 9.07 -9.62 -10.18
N VAL A 65 8.66 -9.22 -11.39
CA VAL A 65 7.56 -8.26 -11.60
C VAL A 65 6.57 -8.82 -12.62
N GLY A 66 5.33 -8.33 -12.58
CA GLY A 66 4.29 -8.68 -13.55
C GLY A 66 2.94 -8.09 -13.15
N HIS A 67 2.05 -7.92 -14.11
CA HIS A 67 0.66 -7.50 -13.85
C HIS A 67 -0.25 -8.72 -13.68
N ASP A 68 0.06 -9.79 -14.42
CA ASP A 68 -0.67 -11.05 -14.39
C ASP A 68 0.25 -12.22 -14.74
N ALA A 69 -0.30 -13.43 -14.85
CA ALA A 69 0.47 -14.65 -15.11
C ALA A 69 1.15 -14.69 -16.50
N ASN A 70 0.77 -13.83 -17.44
CA ASN A 70 1.28 -13.86 -18.81
C ASN A 70 2.49 -12.96 -19.02
N ASP A 71 2.71 -11.98 -18.14
CA ASP A 71 3.77 -10.97 -18.28
C ASP A 71 4.81 -11.01 -17.15
N VAL A 72 4.85 -12.10 -16.37
CA VAL A 72 5.85 -12.27 -15.31
C VAL A 72 7.26 -12.21 -15.88
N GLN A 73 8.09 -11.31 -15.33
CA GLN A 73 9.47 -11.07 -15.74
C GLN A 73 10.42 -11.22 -14.56
N LEU A 74 11.59 -11.82 -14.82
CA LEU A 74 12.70 -11.85 -13.87
C LEU A 74 13.38 -10.48 -13.84
N VAL A 75 13.48 -9.90 -12.64
CA VAL A 75 14.28 -8.68 -12.39
C VAL A 75 15.73 -9.05 -12.08
N LEU A 76 15.89 -10.00 -11.16
CA LEU A 76 17.21 -10.40 -10.66
C LEU A 76 17.15 -11.79 -10.02
N GLN A 77 18.24 -12.55 -10.14
CA GLN A 77 18.41 -13.84 -9.45
C GLN A 77 19.71 -13.85 -8.65
N ARG A 78 19.66 -14.47 -7.49
CA ARG A 78 20.86 -14.76 -6.70
C ARG A 78 21.85 -15.60 -7.50
N GLY A 79 23.15 -15.30 -7.40
CA GLY A 79 24.19 -15.95 -8.19
C GLY A 79 24.33 -15.43 -9.62
N ALA A 80 23.41 -14.58 -10.10
CA ALA A 80 23.56 -13.94 -11.40
C ALA A 80 24.70 -12.90 -11.39
N PRO A 81 25.33 -12.65 -12.55
CA PRO A 81 26.22 -11.50 -12.70
C PRO A 81 25.52 -10.20 -12.27
N GLU A 82 26.29 -9.25 -11.77
CA GLU A 82 25.77 -7.93 -11.41
C GLU A 82 25.08 -7.28 -12.63
N PRO A 83 23.81 -6.81 -12.49
CA PRO A 83 22.94 -6.55 -13.65
C PRO A 83 23.29 -5.29 -14.44
N THR A 84 24.07 -4.37 -13.86
CA THR A 84 24.39 -3.10 -14.53
C THR A 84 25.67 -3.19 -15.37
N GLY A 85 26.50 -4.22 -15.15
CA GLY A 85 27.82 -4.36 -15.75
C GLY A 85 28.86 -3.35 -15.23
N SER A 86 28.51 -2.54 -14.24
CA SER A 86 29.39 -1.50 -13.68
C SER A 86 30.43 -2.08 -12.71
N ILE A 87 30.23 -3.32 -12.23
CA ILE A 87 31.11 -4.01 -11.29
C ILE A 87 31.51 -5.38 -11.91
N PRO A 88 32.48 -5.39 -12.82
CA PRO A 88 32.86 -6.59 -13.55
C PRO A 88 33.35 -7.71 -12.61
N GLY A 89 32.85 -8.93 -12.81
CA GLY A 89 33.19 -10.10 -12.00
C GLY A 89 32.49 -10.18 -10.65
N ALA A 90 31.58 -9.27 -10.37
CA ALA A 90 30.68 -9.34 -9.22
C ALA A 90 29.43 -10.17 -9.55
N PHE A 91 28.91 -10.87 -8.54
CA PHE A 91 27.69 -11.66 -8.61
C PHE A 91 26.76 -11.24 -7.49
N VAL A 92 25.46 -11.27 -7.77
CA VAL A 92 24.42 -10.93 -6.79
C VAL A 92 24.40 -11.97 -5.67
N GLN A 93 24.54 -11.50 -4.46
CA GLN A 93 24.29 -12.29 -3.26
C GLN A 93 23.12 -11.71 -2.49
N TYR A 94 22.36 -12.55 -1.86
CA TYR A 94 21.09 -12.22 -1.24
C TYR A 94 21.11 -12.48 0.28
N SER A 95 20.42 -11.59 1.02
CA SER A 95 19.93 -11.87 2.36
C SER A 95 18.39 -11.82 2.35
N LEU A 96 17.73 -12.77 3.02
CA LEU A 96 16.26 -12.91 3.06
C LEU A 96 15.54 -11.60 3.40
N THR A 97 16.17 -10.72 4.18
CA THR A 97 15.57 -9.47 4.66
C THR A 97 15.69 -8.30 3.68
N THR A 98 16.61 -8.36 2.71
CA THR A 98 16.90 -7.22 1.84
C THR A 98 15.91 -7.07 0.68
N TRP A 99 15.54 -8.17 0.04
CA TRP A 99 14.60 -8.11 -1.07
C TRP A 99 13.14 -8.06 -0.62
N ASP A 100 12.83 -8.48 0.60
CA ASP A 100 11.53 -8.26 1.21
C ASP A 100 11.30 -6.76 1.52
N ALA A 101 12.39 -5.97 1.54
CA ALA A 101 12.34 -4.52 1.64
C ALA A 101 12.39 -3.79 0.26
N ALA A 102 12.38 -4.53 -0.85
CA ALA A 102 12.33 -3.92 -2.19
C ALA A 102 11.08 -3.05 -2.35
N ARG A 103 11.25 -1.95 -3.07
CA ARG A 103 10.18 -0.97 -3.35
C ARG A 103 9.95 -0.85 -4.84
N ILE A 104 8.71 -0.61 -5.20
CA ILE A 104 8.31 -0.19 -6.53
C ILE A 104 7.80 1.24 -6.45
N ALA A 105 8.21 2.09 -7.39
CA ALA A 105 7.70 3.45 -7.48
C ALA A 105 6.18 3.42 -7.76
N PRO A 106 5.40 4.37 -7.25
CA PRO A 106 3.95 4.39 -7.48
C PRO A 106 3.55 4.46 -8.95
N THR A 107 4.41 4.97 -9.80
CA THR A 107 4.22 5.02 -11.25
C THR A 107 5.51 4.74 -12.00
N GLY A 108 5.39 4.23 -13.24
CA GLY A 108 6.52 4.03 -14.14
C GLY A 108 7.39 2.80 -13.83
N GLY A 109 6.95 1.91 -12.95
CA GLY A 109 7.54 0.59 -12.71
C GLY A 109 9.02 0.60 -12.29
N ARG A 110 9.52 1.71 -11.71
CA ARG A 110 10.90 1.78 -11.21
C ARG A 110 11.01 1.08 -9.88
N LEU A 111 12.12 0.38 -9.70
CA LEU A 111 12.43 -0.41 -8.51
C LEU A 111 13.54 0.26 -7.71
N LEU A 112 13.50 0.09 -6.40
CA LEU A 112 14.58 0.44 -5.46
C LEU A 112 14.78 -0.72 -4.50
N PHE A 113 15.97 -1.29 -4.47
CA PHE A 113 16.29 -2.38 -3.54
C PHE A 113 17.79 -2.47 -3.26
N ALA A 114 18.11 -2.95 -2.06
CA ALA A 114 19.48 -3.25 -1.68
C ALA A 114 19.87 -4.68 -2.06
N SER A 115 21.14 -4.91 -2.29
CA SER A 115 21.73 -6.25 -2.42
C SER A 115 23.15 -6.24 -1.92
N THR A 116 23.64 -7.42 -1.54
CA THR A 116 25.07 -7.67 -1.38
C THR A 116 25.62 -8.32 -2.64
N LEU A 117 26.91 -8.20 -2.84
CA LEU A 117 27.65 -8.76 -3.97
C LEU A 117 28.72 -9.72 -3.47
N THR A 118 29.16 -10.62 -4.36
CA THR A 118 30.32 -11.52 -4.16
C THR A 118 31.18 -11.56 -5.41
N GLY A 119 32.30 -12.25 -5.35
CA GLY A 119 33.22 -12.37 -6.48
C GLY A 119 34.32 -11.33 -6.43
N ALA A 120 34.38 -10.43 -7.42
CA ALA A 120 35.44 -9.42 -7.52
C ALA A 120 35.21 -8.20 -6.61
N VAL A 121 34.60 -8.38 -5.45
CA VAL A 121 34.34 -7.37 -4.42
C VAL A 121 34.92 -7.80 -3.07
N THR A 122 35.10 -6.85 -2.16
CA THR A 122 35.53 -7.06 -0.77
C THR A 122 34.39 -6.68 0.18
N THR A 123 34.50 -7.00 1.45
CA THR A 123 33.51 -6.61 2.48
C THR A 123 33.45 -5.09 2.73
N ALA A 124 34.25 -4.31 2.06
CA ALA A 124 34.25 -2.84 2.15
C ALA A 124 33.59 -2.16 0.93
N ASP A 125 33.12 -2.96 -0.04
CA ASP A 125 32.50 -2.47 -1.28
C ASP A 125 31.46 -3.45 -1.84
N ASP A 126 30.92 -4.35 -1.01
CA ASP A 126 30.00 -5.41 -1.42
C ASP A 126 28.50 -5.05 -1.26
N SER A 127 28.20 -3.94 -0.64
CA SER A 127 26.80 -3.50 -0.48
C SER A 127 26.42 -2.48 -1.54
N VAL A 128 25.25 -2.66 -2.16
CA VAL A 128 24.79 -1.83 -3.29
C VAL A 128 23.28 -1.58 -3.23
N LEU A 129 22.87 -0.37 -3.60
CA LEU A 129 21.50 0.00 -3.91
C LEU A 129 21.31 0.01 -5.42
N PHE A 130 20.39 -0.83 -5.90
CA PHE A 130 19.93 -0.83 -7.29
C PHE A 130 18.67 0.01 -7.44
N TRP A 131 18.60 0.69 -8.57
CA TRP A 131 17.51 1.55 -8.98
C TRP A 131 17.23 1.39 -10.47
N GLY A 132 15.96 1.46 -10.91
CA GLY A 132 15.61 1.47 -12.33
C GLY A 132 14.48 0.52 -12.67
N ALA A 133 14.10 0.52 -13.96
CA ALA A 133 13.11 -0.42 -14.49
C ALA A 133 13.70 -1.83 -14.65
N PRO A 134 12.88 -2.88 -14.69
CA PRO A 134 13.31 -4.22 -15.05
C PRO A 134 14.10 -4.22 -16.37
N GLY A 135 15.28 -4.86 -16.38
CA GLY A 135 16.18 -4.87 -17.54
C GLY A 135 16.99 -3.58 -17.79
N ALA A 136 16.77 -2.52 -16.99
CA ALA A 136 17.49 -1.25 -17.07
C ALA A 136 17.91 -0.73 -15.69
N LEU A 137 18.38 -1.63 -14.84
CA LEU A 137 18.86 -1.31 -13.49
C LEU A 137 20.16 -0.52 -13.56
N GLN A 138 20.32 0.38 -12.60
CA GLN A 138 21.51 1.20 -12.38
C GLN A 138 21.91 1.14 -10.90
N VAL A 139 23.18 1.42 -10.61
CA VAL A 139 23.66 1.61 -9.23
C VAL A 139 23.26 3.02 -8.79
N LEU A 140 22.50 3.12 -7.69
CA LEU A 140 22.19 4.39 -7.04
C LEU A 140 23.29 4.81 -6.07
N ALA A 141 23.74 3.87 -5.23
CA ALA A 141 24.83 4.06 -4.26
C ALA A 141 25.51 2.71 -4.01
N ARG A 142 26.80 2.74 -3.74
CA ARG A 142 27.61 1.57 -3.40
C ARG A 142 28.49 1.86 -2.20
N GLU A 143 28.68 0.89 -1.34
CA GLU A 143 29.66 0.92 -0.27
C GLU A 143 31.08 1.21 -0.84
N GLY A 144 31.82 2.08 -0.19
CA GLY A 144 33.12 2.54 -0.65
C GLY A 144 33.08 3.77 -1.56
N ASP A 145 31.96 4.05 -2.25
CA ASP A 145 31.82 5.26 -3.07
C ASP A 145 31.75 6.51 -2.19
N PHE A 146 32.22 7.65 -2.73
CA PHE A 146 32.13 8.93 -2.06
C PHE A 146 30.66 9.32 -1.84
N ALA A 147 30.31 9.61 -0.60
CA ALA A 147 29.03 10.22 -0.25
C ALA A 147 29.08 11.73 -0.52
N PRO A 148 27.96 12.36 -0.92
CA PRO A 148 27.92 13.80 -1.22
C PRO A 148 27.92 14.65 0.06
N THR A 149 28.81 14.36 1.00
CA THR A 149 28.97 15.07 2.27
C THR A 149 30.37 14.90 2.84
N GLY A 150 31.00 15.97 3.32
CA GLY A 150 32.18 15.99 4.21
C GLY A 150 33.42 15.18 3.79
N GLY A 151 33.50 14.71 2.54
CA GLY A 151 34.56 13.82 2.08
C GLY A 151 34.49 12.39 2.62
N ALA A 152 33.37 12.00 3.21
CA ALA A 152 33.11 10.66 3.67
C ALA A 152 32.71 9.72 2.51
N SER A 153 32.86 8.42 2.71
CA SER A 153 32.34 7.38 1.83
C SER A 153 31.19 6.65 2.46
N PHE A 154 30.33 6.07 1.65
CA PHE A 154 29.31 5.13 2.13
C PHE A 154 29.97 3.91 2.78
N SER A 155 29.46 3.47 3.90
CA SER A 155 29.95 2.34 4.65
C SER A 155 28.80 1.49 5.15
N GLY A 156 29.08 0.20 5.29
CA GLY A 156 28.13 -0.76 5.83
C GLY A 156 27.00 -1.08 4.89
N ASN A 157 26.15 -1.94 5.37
CA ASN A 157 25.16 -2.63 4.56
C ASN A 157 23.91 -1.76 4.36
N PHE A 158 23.62 -1.34 3.12
CA PHE A 158 22.32 -0.75 2.74
C PHE A 158 21.15 -1.70 3.03
N SER A 159 21.41 -2.98 3.25
CA SER A 159 20.44 -4.04 3.45
C SER A 159 20.05 -4.32 4.89
N GLY A 160 20.59 -3.57 5.87
CA GLY A 160 20.24 -3.77 7.29
C GLY A 160 18.76 -3.49 7.57
N ALA A 161 18.17 -4.21 8.55
CA ALA A 161 16.76 -4.07 8.92
C ALA A 161 16.34 -2.64 9.34
N GLN A 162 17.30 -1.75 9.51
CA GLN A 162 17.10 -0.34 9.86
C GLN A 162 17.15 0.62 8.66
N ASN A 163 17.41 0.12 7.45
CA ASN A 163 17.47 0.97 6.28
C ASN A 163 16.06 1.13 5.70
N VAL A 164 15.47 2.28 5.90
CA VAL A 164 14.22 2.64 5.24
C VAL A 164 14.53 3.05 3.81
N LEU A 165 13.91 2.36 2.87
CA LEU A 165 13.94 2.68 1.45
C LEU A 165 12.57 3.22 1.05
N ALA A 166 12.55 4.35 0.36
CA ALA A 166 11.35 4.89 -0.25
C ALA A 166 11.67 5.43 -1.65
N ILE A 167 10.70 5.40 -2.54
CA ILE A 167 10.81 5.90 -3.92
C ILE A 167 9.48 6.49 -4.35
N ASN A 168 9.48 7.69 -4.92
CA ASN A 168 8.28 8.30 -5.49
C ASN A 168 8.10 7.96 -6.97
N GLY A 169 6.98 8.35 -7.57
CA GLY A 169 6.68 8.08 -8.98
C GLY A 169 7.64 8.71 -9.95
N GLY A 170 8.25 9.85 -9.59
CA GLY A 170 9.33 10.49 -10.35
C GLY A 170 10.65 9.70 -10.33
N GLY A 171 10.76 8.68 -9.46
CA GLY A 171 11.97 7.89 -9.27
C GLY A 171 12.96 8.50 -8.27
N MET A 172 12.60 9.58 -7.59
CA MET A 172 13.41 10.11 -6.50
C MET A 172 13.36 9.15 -5.32
N SER A 173 14.51 8.69 -4.88
CA SER A 173 14.66 7.69 -3.81
C SER A 173 15.14 8.34 -2.53
N LEU A 174 14.67 7.83 -1.41
CA LEU A 174 15.11 8.17 -0.06
C LEU A 174 15.76 6.94 0.55
N PHE A 175 16.95 7.10 1.13
CA PHE A 175 17.65 6.01 1.79
C PHE A 175 18.55 6.51 2.92
N LYS A 176 18.76 5.65 3.91
CA LYS A 176 19.71 5.85 5.01
C LYS A 176 20.99 5.10 4.73
N ALA A 177 22.13 5.68 5.04
CA ALA A 177 23.43 5.01 4.94
C ALA A 177 24.35 5.42 6.08
N LYS A 178 25.25 4.51 6.46
CA LYS A 178 26.40 4.82 7.29
C LYS A 178 27.51 5.47 6.47
N LEU A 179 28.34 6.26 7.15
CA LEU A 179 29.45 6.98 6.59
C LEU A 179 30.77 6.57 7.26
N VAL A 180 31.86 6.59 6.50
CA VAL A 180 33.22 6.36 7.00
C VAL A 180 34.21 7.31 6.35
N GLY A 181 35.23 7.70 7.10
CA GLY A 181 36.25 8.66 6.61
C GLY A 181 35.74 10.09 6.53
N GLY A 182 36.53 10.97 5.92
CA GLY A 182 36.22 12.40 5.89
C GLY A 182 36.06 12.96 7.31
N ASP A 183 34.93 13.61 7.57
CA ASP A 183 34.54 14.14 8.88
C ASP A 183 33.58 13.24 9.66
N ALA A 184 33.29 12.02 9.16
CA ALA A 184 32.45 11.07 9.85
C ALA A 184 33.16 10.44 11.05
N VAL A 185 32.50 10.45 12.21
CA VAL A 185 32.97 9.88 13.46
C VAL A 185 31.94 8.84 13.91
N ALA A 186 32.39 7.58 14.03
CA ALA A 186 31.54 6.44 14.37
C ALA A 186 30.74 6.67 15.66
N GLY A 187 29.42 6.48 15.59
CA GLY A 187 28.49 6.64 16.70
C GLY A 187 28.22 8.09 17.11
N LEU A 188 28.64 9.08 16.30
CA LEU A 188 28.43 10.47 16.60
C LEU A 188 27.77 11.25 15.44
N ASN A 189 28.18 10.96 14.20
CA ASN A 189 27.66 11.56 12.99
C ASN A 189 27.87 10.68 11.77
N ASP A 190 27.90 9.36 11.97
CA ASP A 190 28.15 8.38 10.92
C ASP A 190 26.87 7.82 10.27
N ASP A 191 25.71 8.12 10.80
CA ASP A 191 24.43 7.80 10.15
C ASP A 191 23.86 9.03 9.43
N ALA A 192 23.40 8.86 8.18
CA ALA A 192 22.89 9.96 7.38
C ALA A 192 21.73 9.53 6.46
N TRP A 193 20.83 10.47 6.18
CA TRP A 193 19.79 10.36 5.18
C TRP A 193 20.21 11.01 3.87
N PHE A 194 19.86 10.35 2.77
CA PHE A 194 20.14 10.79 1.40
C PHE A 194 18.87 10.72 0.57
N ILE A 195 18.77 11.66 -0.38
CA ILE A 195 17.70 11.70 -1.37
C ILE A 195 18.33 11.78 -2.77
N GLY A 196 17.82 11.00 -3.75
CA GLY A 196 18.41 11.05 -5.08
C GLY A 196 17.96 9.97 -6.03
N GLN A 197 18.59 10.03 -7.20
CA GLN A 197 18.51 9.05 -8.29
C GLN A 197 19.90 8.88 -8.88
N PRO A 198 20.17 7.88 -9.73
CA PRO A 198 21.49 7.69 -10.32
C PRO A 198 22.02 8.95 -10.99
N GLY A 199 23.26 9.33 -10.61
CA GLY A 199 23.91 10.58 -11.07
C GLY A 199 23.50 11.85 -10.32
N PHE A 200 22.54 11.77 -9.41
CA PHE A 200 22.09 12.90 -8.59
C PHE A 200 21.69 12.40 -7.20
N VAL A 201 22.66 12.25 -6.32
CA VAL A 201 22.42 11.93 -4.89
C VAL A 201 22.77 13.16 -4.07
N GLN A 202 21.86 13.57 -3.19
CA GLN A 202 22.06 14.69 -2.27
C GLN A 202 22.01 14.22 -0.83
N PHE A 203 22.84 14.83 -0.01
CA PHE A 203 22.79 14.73 1.43
C PHE A 203 21.60 15.51 1.97
N MET A 204 20.85 14.91 2.90
CA MET A 204 19.68 15.52 3.52
C MET A 204 19.97 15.95 4.96
N CYS A 205 20.39 15.04 5.80
CA CYS A 205 20.83 15.30 7.19
C CYS A 205 21.56 14.10 7.78
N ARG A 206 22.30 14.34 8.85
CA ARG A 206 22.95 13.30 9.66
C ARG A 206 22.86 13.60 11.16
N GLU A 207 23.22 12.64 11.96
CA GLU A 207 23.42 12.83 13.39
C GLU A 207 24.37 14.02 13.64
N GLY A 208 24.04 14.85 14.62
CA GLY A 208 24.82 16.04 14.96
C GLY A 208 24.50 17.29 14.13
N ASP A 209 23.69 17.21 13.08
CA ASP A 209 23.32 18.38 12.30
C ASP A 209 22.36 19.30 13.07
N ALA A 210 22.60 20.59 12.97
CA ALA A 210 21.76 21.59 13.60
C ALA A 210 20.47 21.80 12.80
N LEU A 211 19.34 21.77 13.49
CA LEU A 211 18.06 22.21 12.96
C LEU A 211 18.00 23.74 12.87
N SER A 212 17.00 24.29 12.20
CA SER A 212 16.85 25.71 11.95
C SER A 212 17.11 26.56 13.19
N GLY A 213 18.07 27.49 13.09
CA GLY A 213 18.50 28.33 14.22
C GLY A 213 19.62 27.78 15.09
N GLY A 214 20.10 26.54 14.86
CA GLY A 214 21.26 25.96 15.56
C GLY A 214 21.04 25.61 17.03
N ALA A 215 19.85 25.84 17.55
CA ALA A 215 19.55 25.62 18.97
C ALA A 215 19.34 24.15 19.32
N VAL A 216 18.75 23.39 18.39
CA VAL A 216 18.43 21.96 18.52
C VAL A 216 19.20 21.21 17.45
N VAL A 217 19.66 20.01 17.79
CA VAL A 217 20.52 19.18 16.94
C VAL A 217 19.84 17.83 16.73
N VAL A 218 19.97 17.26 15.53
CA VAL A 218 19.55 15.90 15.20
C VAL A 218 20.29 14.92 16.13
N GLY A 219 19.55 14.06 16.80
CA GLY A 219 20.09 12.97 17.60
C GLY A 219 20.38 11.72 16.76
N THR A 220 20.39 10.57 17.41
CA THR A 220 20.56 9.29 16.73
C THR A 220 19.48 9.10 15.67
N LEU A 221 19.88 8.74 14.46
CA LEU A 221 18.94 8.46 13.38
C LEU A 221 18.25 7.12 13.63
N ASP A 222 17.11 7.18 14.28
CA ASP A 222 16.26 6.03 14.47
C ASP A 222 15.73 5.59 13.10
N GLY A 223 15.76 4.29 12.82
CA GLY A 223 15.40 3.72 11.54
C GLY A 223 13.88 3.71 11.26
N PHE A 224 13.15 4.69 11.80
CA PHE A 224 11.70 4.77 11.63
C PHE A 224 11.33 5.50 10.34
N ARG A 225 10.46 4.90 9.60
CA ARG A 225 9.70 5.26 8.40
C ARG A 225 9.84 6.72 7.96
N ALA A 226 10.84 6.99 7.15
CA ALA A 226 10.86 8.18 6.36
C ALA A 226 10.05 7.96 5.08
N GLN A 227 9.31 8.97 4.65
CA GLN A 227 8.40 8.94 3.52
C GLN A 227 8.70 10.10 2.58
N ILE A 228 8.52 9.88 1.29
CA ILE A 228 8.74 10.89 0.26
C ILE A 228 7.50 11.01 -0.64
N ASP A 229 7.05 12.23 -0.90
CA ASP A 229 5.95 12.50 -1.82
C ASP A 229 6.44 12.79 -3.26
N GLU A 230 5.51 12.99 -4.19
CA GLU A 230 5.83 13.28 -5.59
C GLU A 230 6.46 14.66 -5.79
N ASN A 231 6.33 15.56 -4.82
CA ASN A 231 6.98 16.87 -4.82
C ASN A 231 8.36 16.85 -4.14
N HIS A 232 8.88 15.64 -3.86
CA HIS A 232 10.17 15.41 -3.19
C HIS A 232 10.23 15.95 -1.76
N ARG A 233 9.06 16.14 -1.11
CA ARG A 233 9.00 16.48 0.30
C ARG A 233 9.08 15.19 1.11
N VAL A 234 9.90 15.22 2.14
CA VAL A 234 10.13 14.07 3.03
C VAL A 234 9.50 14.37 4.38
N LEU A 235 8.89 13.35 4.99
CA LEU A 235 8.40 13.37 6.35
C LEU A 235 8.99 12.19 7.12
N PHE A 236 9.53 12.45 8.31
CA PHE A 236 10.11 11.41 9.16
C PHE A 236 10.12 11.80 10.63
N ALA A 237 10.09 10.81 11.52
CA ALA A 237 10.34 11.01 12.93
C ALA A 237 11.81 10.96 13.25
N GLN A 238 12.19 11.72 14.24
CA GLN A 238 13.59 11.86 14.60
C GLN A 238 13.77 12.17 16.08
N SER A 239 14.74 11.48 16.72
CA SER A 239 15.26 11.87 18.03
C SER A 239 16.05 13.16 17.93
N LEU A 240 15.99 13.97 18.96
CA LEU A 240 16.75 15.20 19.10
C LEU A 240 17.83 15.05 20.17
N SER A 241 18.99 15.66 19.97
CA SER A 241 20.10 15.51 20.90
C SER A 241 19.81 16.19 22.24
N GLN A 242 19.98 15.47 23.33
CA GLN A 242 19.92 16.00 24.70
C GLN A 242 21.25 16.63 25.15
N THR A 243 22.30 16.52 24.36
CA THR A 243 23.67 16.94 24.77
C THR A 243 24.31 17.96 23.84
N LEU A 244 23.82 18.06 22.60
CA LEU A 244 24.40 18.94 21.58
C LEU A 244 23.44 20.09 21.27
N GLY A 245 23.98 21.19 20.76
CA GLY A 245 23.24 22.41 20.42
C GLY A 245 23.31 23.47 21.52
N THR A 246 22.84 24.67 21.20
CA THR A 246 22.80 25.79 22.17
C THR A 246 21.61 25.73 23.11
N SER A 247 20.61 24.90 22.78
CA SER A 247 19.44 24.59 23.60
C SER A 247 19.11 23.10 23.43
N PRO A 248 19.91 22.21 24.06
CA PRO A 248 19.71 20.77 23.95
C PRO A 248 18.30 20.35 24.34
N ALA A 249 17.79 19.30 23.71
CA ALA A 249 16.50 18.71 24.07
C ALA A 249 16.54 18.17 25.51
N THR A 250 15.40 18.11 26.15
CA THR A 250 15.22 17.41 27.44
C THR A 250 14.53 16.08 27.18
N ALA A 251 14.51 15.19 28.15
CA ALA A 251 13.80 13.90 28.04
C ALA A 251 12.26 14.04 27.78
N THR A 252 11.74 15.24 27.76
CA THR A 252 10.33 15.55 27.44
C THR A 252 10.18 16.44 26.20
N THR A 253 11.26 16.61 25.43
CA THR A 253 11.30 17.41 24.20
C THR A 253 12.31 16.86 23.20
N ASP A 254 12.68 15.58 23.33
CA ASP A 254 13.80 14.97 22.59
C ASP A 254 13.37 14.20 21.34
N SER A 255 12.12 14.39 20.92
CA SER A 255 11.62 13.79 19.70
C SER A 255 10.78 14.76 18.87
N ALA A 256 10.79 14.61 17.57
CA ALA A 256 10.05 15.47 16.65
C ALA A 256 9.65 14.75 15.36
N ILE A 257 8.62 15.26 14.72
CA ILE A 257 8.37 15.08 13.29
C ILE A 257 9.15 16.13 12.55
N LEU A 258 9.97 15.70 11.62
CA LEU A 258 10.71 16.56 10.73
C LEU A 258 10.19 16.46 9.29
N SER A 259 10.26 17.54 8.55
CA SER A 259 10.11 17.53 7.10
C SER A 259 11.37 18.07 6.44
N TYR A 260 11.58 17.65 5.21
CA TYR A 260 12.64 18.18 4.35
C TYR A 260 12.09 18.44 2.96
N ASP A 261 12.50 19.54 2.37
CA ASP A 261 12.37 19.82 0.94
C ASP A 261 13.60 20.57 0.42
N PHE A 262 13.79 20.57 -0.89
CA PHE A 262 14.97 21.20 -1.50
C PHE A 262 15.04 22.73 -1.33
N SER A 263 13.91 23.38 -1.07
CA SER A 263 13.83 24.84 -0.97
C SER A 263 14.07 25.34 0.46
N ASN A 264 13.53 24.62 1.44
CA ASN A 264 13.50 25.02 2.85
C ASN A 264 14.49 24.23 3.72
N GLY A 265 15.03 23.11 3.18
CA GLY A 265 15.84 22.19 3.96
C GLY A 265 15.04 21.52 5.08
N LEU A 266 15.71 21.19 6.18
CA LEU A 266 15.15 20.48 7.31
C LEU A 266 14.34 21.41 8.22
N GLN A 267 13.07 21.05 8.50
CA GLN A 267 12.14 21.81 9.32
C GLN A 267 11.51 20.95 10.39
N ILE A 268 11.21 21.50 11.57
CA ILE A 268 10.39 20.86 12.60
C ILE A 268 8.92 21.07 12.23
N VAL A 269 8.17 19.98 12.10
CA VAL A 269 6.72 19.99 11.86
C VAL A 269 5.95 19.98 13.19
N ALA A 270 6.35 19.10 14.10
CA ALA A 270 5.82 19.01 15.47
C ALA A 270 6.92 18.46 16.38
N ARG A 271 6.96 18.94 17.62
CA ARG A 271 7.95 18.51 18.59
C ARG A 271 7.26 18.03 19.86
N GLU A 272 7.80 17.05 20.51
CA GLU A 272 7.40 16.63 21.85
C GLU A 272 7.41 17.82 22.82
N GLY A 273 6.35 17.95 23.60
CA GLY A 273 6.13 19.07 24.52
C GLY A 273 5.51 20.32 23.88
N ASP A 274 5.50 20.46 22.54
CA ASP A 274 4.80 21.56 21.89
C ASP A 274 3.27 21.44 22.10
N PRO A 275 2.51 22.53 22.16
CA PRO A 275 1.05 22.50 22.33
C PRO A 275 0.37 21.64 21.25
N ALA A 276 -0.39 20.63 21.68
CA ALA A 276 -1.16 19.77 20.80
C ALA A 276 -2.47 20.46 20.38
N PRO A 277 -2.70 20.77 19.09
CA PRO A 277 -3.86 21.53 18.64
C PRO A 277 -5.20 20.88 19.01
N GLY A 278 -6.17 21.67 19.45
CA GLY A 278 -7.51 21.20 19.83
C GLY A 278 -7.56 20.33 21.09
N SER A 279 -6.45 20.22 21.84
CA SER A 279 -6.32 19.35 23.01
C SER A 279 -6.16 20.11 24.33
N GLY A 280 -6.73 21.31 24.43
CA GLY A 280 -6.64 22.13 25.62
C GLY A 280 -5.21 22.59 25.91
N ALA A 281 -4.71 22.34 27.14
CA ALA A 281 -3.34 22.67 27.54
C ALA A 281 -2.36 21.52 27.37
N CYS A 282 -2.73 20.45 26.65
CA CYS A 282 -1.87 19.29 26.42
C CYS A 282 -0.77 19.60 25.41
N GLY A 283 0.38 18.96 25.58
CA GLY A 283 1.45 18.91 24.60
C GLY A 283 1.50 17.57 23.86
N PHE A 284 2.20 17.54 22.74
CA PHE A 284 2.54 16.29 22.08
C PHE A 284 3.41 15.44 23.00
N GLY A 285 3.16 14.15 23.05
CA GLY A 285 4.04 13.17 23.65
C GLY A 285 5.17 12.76 22.71
N PRO A 286 5.95 11.72 23.08
CA PRO A 286 7.08 11.25 22.28
C PRO A 286 6.68 10.84 20.87
N PHE A 287 7.47 11.26 19.88
CA PHE A 287 7.36 10.83 18.49
C PHE A 287 8.35 9.70 18.15
N SER A 288 9.32 9.42 19.01
CA SER A 288 10.31 8.37 18.85
C SER A 288 10.03 7.18 19.78
N GLY A 289 10.48 5.99 19.40
CA GLY A 289 10.33 4.76 20.18
C GLY A 289 9.25 3.81 19.65
N SER A 290 9.10 2.66 20.30
CA SER A 290 8.20 1.57 19.89
C SER A 290 6.70 1.92 19.93
N SER A 291 6.34 3.05 20.48
CA SER A 291 4.96 3.47 20.71
C SER A 291 4.53 4.74 19.93
N GLY A 292 5.46 5.51 19.37
CA GLY A 292 5.11 6.85 18.89
C GLY A 292 4.88 6.98 17.39
N PHE A 293 5.85 6.64 16.55
CA PHE A 293 5.85 7.05 15.15
C PHE A 293 5.76 5.91 14.12
N SER A 294 5.58 4.69 14.54
CA SER A 294 5.36 3.58 13.61
C SER A 294 4.10 3.76 12.73
N ASN A 295 3.30 4.80 12.98
CA ASN A 295 1.92 4.94 12.52
C ASN A 295 1.62 6.28 11.86
N SER A 296 2.59 6.87 11.16
CA SER A 296 2.36 8.01 10.28
C SER A 296 2.16 7.58 8.84
N ALA A 297 1.38 8.37 8.12
CA ALA A 297 1.28 8.29 6.68
C ALA A 297 1.40 9.69 6.06
N LEU A 298 2.01 9.77 4.87
CA LEU A 298 2.14 10.97 4.05
C LEU A 298 1.38 10.75 2.74
N SER A 299 0.55 11.70 2.33
CA SER A 299 -0.15 11.65 1.06
C SER A 299 0.81 11.90 -0.11
N ARG A 300 0.45 11.35 -1.27
CA ARG A 300 1.33 11.28 -2.43
C ARG A 300 1.71 12.64 -3.03
N THR A 301 0.77 13.59 -3.15
CA THR A 301 1.03 14.86 -3.87
C THR A 301 0.72 16.10 -3.06
N GLN A 302 -0.26 16.06 -2.17
CA GLN A 302 -0.75 17.23 -1.46
C GLN A 302 0.01 17.53 -0.16
N GLY A 303 0.86 16.57 0.29
CA GLY A 303 1.61 16.71 1.54
C GLY A 303 0.75 16.66 2.78
N TRP A 304 -0.45 16.06 2.69
CA TRP A 304 -1.21 15.70 3.87
C TRP A 304 -0.48 14.60 4.64
N TRP A 305 -0.47 14.71 5.94
CA TRP A 305 0.11 13.69 6.81
C TRP A 305 -0.79 13.42 8.00
N VAL A 306 -0.74 12.22 8.53
CA VAL A 306 -1.48 11.79 9.71
C VAL A 306 -0.54 11.08 10.67
N VAL A 307 -0.79 11.21 11.97
CA VAL A 307 -0.09 10.50 13.04
C VAL A 307 -1.05 10.20 14.19
N THR A 308 -0.92 9.03 14.78
CA THR A 308 -1.44 8.75 16.12
C THR A 308 -0.32 9.03 17.12
N ASN A 309 -0.56 9.92 18.07
CA ASN A 309 0.44 10.34 19.06
C ASN A 309 -0.18 10.38 20.46
N SER A 310 0.64 10.06 21.46
CA SER A 310 0.27 10.31 22.85
C SER A 310 0.32 11.79 23.15
N MET A 311 -0.40 12.20 24.16
CA MET A 311 -0.40 13.57 24.69
C MET A 311 0.13 13.57 26.11
N VAL A 312 0.72 14.70 26.51
CA VAL A 312 1.30 14.89 27.84
C VAL A 312 0.82 16.19 28.45
N ALA A 313 0.82 16.25 29.78
CA ALA A 313 0.43 17.43 30.55
C ALA A 313 -1.04 17.88 30.34
N GLY A 314 -1.38 19.08 30.73
CA GLY A 314 -2.72 19.65 30.57
C GLY A 314 -3.79 18.90 31.33
N ASP A 315 -4.84 18.50 30.63
CA ASP A 315 -6.01 17.78 31.16
C ASP A 315 -5.92 16.25 30.96
N VAL A 316 -4.75 15.74 30.51
CA VAL A 316 -4.55 14.30 30.37
C VAL A 316 -4.64 13.59 31.73
N SER A 317 -5.49 12.57 31.80
CA SER A 317 -5.75 11.79 33.01
C SER A 317 -5.25 10.35 32.86
N GLY A 318 -3.99 10.13 33.17
CA GLY A 318 -3.37 8.80 33.08
C GLY A 318 -3.31 8.29 31.63
N ASN A 319 -3.66 7.04 31.41
CA ASN A 319 -3.65 6.38 30.10
C ASN A 319 -5.07 6.21 29.52
N THR A 320 -6.00 7.10 29.84
CA THR A 320 -7.41 6.96 29.46
C THR A 320 -7.87 7.98 28.46
N ASP A 321 -7.12 9.06 28.27
CA ASP A 321 -7.42 10.16 27.37
C ASP A 321 -6.15 10.81 26.79
N ASP A 322 -5.07 10.04 26.80
CA ASP A 322 -3.74 10.50 26.44
C ASP A 322 -3.36 10.25 24.97
N THR A 323 -4.23 9.63 24.18
CA THR A 323 -3.95 9.35 22.77
C THR A 323 -4.89 10.12 21.86
N ALA A 324 -4.35 10.69 20.79
CA ALA A 324 -5.11 11.37 19.75
C ALA A 324 -4.54 11.15 18.35
N ILE A 325 -5.40 11.33 17.35
CA ILE A 325 -5.01 11.33 15.93
C ILE A 325 -4.91 12.78 15.47
N PHE A 326 -3.75 13.13 14.95
CA PHE A 326 -3.46 14.43 14.38
C PHE A 326 -3.23 14.34 12.89
N VAL A 327 -3.69 15.35 12.18
CA VAL A 327 -3.53 15.51 10.74
C VAL A 327 -3.00 16.91 10.45
N GLY A 328 -2.15 17.02 9.45
CA GLY A 328 -1.64 18.31 9.00
C GLY A 328 -1.30 18.27 7.51
N GLN A 329 -0.94 19.42 6.99
CA GLN A 329 -0.37 19.54 5.65
C GLN A 329 1.01 20.16 5.77
N LEU A 330 1.98 19.68 5.01
CA LEU A 330 3.35 20.22 5.05
C LEU A 330 3.34 21.71 4.67
N GLY A 331 3.82 22.54 5.59
CA GLY A 331 3.73 24.01 5.48
C GLY A 331 2.40 24.59 5.92
N GLY A 332 1.45 23.78 6.40
CA GLY A 332 0.14 24.19 6.91
C GLY A 332 -0.03 24.00 8.42
N GLY A 333 -1.25 24.15 8.90
CA GLY A 333 -1.61 23.90 10.29
C GLY A 333 -1.81 22.42 10.61
N ILE A 334 -1.88 22.11 11.89
CA ILE A 334 -2.20 20.78 12.43
C ILE A 334 -3.61 20.83 13.03
N SER A 335 -4.41 19.80 12.77
CA SER A 335 -5.74 19.59 13.34
C SER A 335 -5.80 18.27 14.08
N ARG A 336 -6.62 18.18 15.10
CA ARG A 336 -6.94 16.93 15.78
C ARG A 336 -8.19 16.32 15.14
N VAL A 337 -8.13 15.02 14.84
CA VAL A 337 -9.23 14.25 14.23
C VAL A 337 -10.08 13.57 15.29
N ALA A 338 -9.44 12.91 16.26
CA ALA A 338 -10.09 12.17 17.35
C ALA A 338 -9.18 12.14 18.58
N ARG A 339 -9.77 12.03 19.77
CA ARG A 339 -9.07 11.83 21.04
C ARG A 339 -9.78 10.76 21.87
N GLU A 340 -9.05 9.99 22.62
CA GLU A 340 -9.60 9.09 23.63
C GLU A 340 -10.50 9.82 24.60
N SER A 341 -11.52 9.13 25.12
CA SER A 341 -12.60 9.65 25.97
C SER A 341 -13.55 10.65 25.31
N GLU A 342 -13.36 11.03 24.05
CA GLU A 342 -14.33 11.85 23.33
C GLU A 342 -15.47 11.01 22.74
N PRO A 343 -16.66 11.60 22.56
CA PRO A 343 -17.79 10.91 21.93
C PRO A 343 -17.43 10.40 20.54
N ALA A 344 -17.66 9.11 20.29
CA ALA A 344 -17.48 8.49 18.99
C ALA A 344 -18.76 8.66 18.14
N PRO A 345 -18.67 8.99 16.84
CA PRO A 345 -19.84 9.23 15.98
C PRO A 345 -20.47 7.92 15.49
N THR A 346 -20.86 7.05 16.40
CA THR A 346 -21.46 5.74 16.12
C THR A 346 -22.97 5.77 15.98
N GLY A 347 -23.60 6.88 16.36
CA GLY A 347 -25.05 7.00 16.48
C GLY A 347 -25.63 6.41 17.78
N VAL A 348 -24.80 5.78 18.62
CA VAL A 348 -25.19 5.23 19.93
C VAL A 348 -24.81 6.23 21.03
N PRO A 349 -25.79 6.75 21.81
CA PRO A 349 -25.50 7.71 22.86
C PRO A 349 -24.58 7.14 23.94
N GLY A 350 -23.53 7.88 24.30
CA GLY A 350 -22.60 7.54 25.37
C GLY A 350 -21.42 6.67 24.93
N GLU A 351 -21.35 6.27 23.67
CA GLU A 351 -20.12 5.65 23.14
C GLU A 351 -19.02 6.69 22.96
N ILE A 352 -17.83 6.32 23.39
CA ILE A 352 -16.61 7.12 23.30
C ILE A 352 -15.49 6.32 22.60
N TYR A 353 -14.48 7.00 22.13
CA TYR A 353 -13.21 6.36 21.80
C TYR A 353 -12.52 5.91 23.10
N GLN A 354 -12.52 4.60 23.37
CA GLN A 354 -11.88 4.04 24.55
C GLN A 354 -10.36 3.91 24.36
N ALA A 355 -9.95 3.54 23.13
CA ALA A 355 -8.56 3.52 22.75
C ALA A 355 -8.42 3.86 21.26
N LEU A 356 -7.50 4.76 20.95
CA LEU A 356 -7.00 5.01 19.62
C LEU A 356 -5.69 4.25 19.47
N PHE A 357 -5.70 3.16 18.72
CA PHE A 357 -4.57 2.23 18.69
C PHE A 357 -3.29 2.87 18.14
N PRO A 358 -2.27 3.11 18.98
CA PRO A 358 -0.99 3.64 18.51
C PRO A 358 -0.26 2.69 17.57
N ASN A 359 -0.62 1.40 17.57
CA ASN A 359 -0.10 0.39 16.65
C ASN A 359 -1.00 0.18 15.41
N GLY A 360 -2.19 0.77 15.38
CA GLY A 360 -3.06 0.81 14.22
C GLY A 360 -2.64 1.94 13.28
N VAL A 361 -2.29 1.61 12.04
CA VAL A 361 -1.81 2.58 11.07
C VAL A 361 -2.98 3.43 10.59
N ALA A 362 -3.09 4.68 11.05
CA ALA A 362 -3.94 5.65 10.39
C ALA A 362 -3.41 5.89 8.97
N GLN A 363 -4.31 5.90 7.99
CA GLN A 363 -3.99 6.13 6.58
C GLN A 363 -4.53 7.50 6.16
N ILE A 364 -3.87 8.12 5.19
CA ILE A 364 -4.31 9.39 4.60
C ILE A 364 -4.06 9.40 3.10
N ASN A 365 -4.96 10.03 2.34
CA ASN A 365 -4.82 10.21 0.91
C ASN A 365 -4.67 11.71 0.51
N ASP A 366 -4.53 11.99 -0.79
CA ASP A 366 -4.37 13.35 -1.31
C ASP A 366 -5.60 14.26 -1.13
N ARG A 367 -6.76 13.71 -0.80
CA ARG A 367 -7.96 14.49 -0.45
C ARG A 367 -7.97 14.92 1.02
N GLY A 368 -6.99 14.45 1.80
CA GLY A 368 -6.98 14.59 3.25
C GLY A 368 -7.94 13.63 3.95
N THR A 369 -8.50 12.64 3.26
CA THR A 369 -9.31 11.61 3.91
C THR A 369 -8.42 10.76 4.80
N VAL A 370 -8.77 10.66 6.08
CA VAL A 370 -8.07 9.85 7.10
C VAL A 370 -8.91 8.62 7.41
N ALA A 371 -8.32 7.44 7.41
CA ALA A 371 -8.93 6.21 7.91
C ALA A 371 -8.18 5.71 9.15
N PHE A 372 -8.91 5.30 10.18
CA PHE A 372 -8.32 4.80 11.42
C PHE A 372 -9.20 3.78 12.12
N VAL A 373 -8.61 3.00 13.04
CA VAL A 373 -9.30 2.02 13.89
C VAL A 373 -9.34 2.53 15.32
N ALA A 374 -10.48 2.36 15.99
CA ALA A 374 -10.62 2.70 17.40
C ALA A 374 -11.40 1.62 18.15
N GLN A 375 -11.01 1.37 19.41
CA GLN A 375 -11.85 0.66 20.36
C GLN A 375 -12.90 1.63 20.91
N LEU A 376 -14.12 1.13 21.04
CA LEU A 376 -15.27 1.86 21.55
C LEU A 376 -15.55 1.45 23.01
N GLY A 377 -16.06 2.34 23.80
CA GLY A 377 -16.44 2.08 25.20
C GLY A 377 -17.23 3.22 25.81
N PRO A 378 -17.64 3.12 27.09
CA PRO A 378 -18.62 2.15 27.50
C PRO A 378 -20.03 2.62 27.18
N ALA A 379 -20.72 2.00 26.24
CA ALA A 379 -22.17 1.98 26.26
C ALA A 379 -22.61 0.80 27.13
N THR A 380 -23.71 0.95 27.84
CA THR A 380 -24.20 0.00 28.86
C THR A 380 -24.57 -1.39 28.34
N ALA A 381 -24.35 -1.69 27.05
CA ALA A 381 -24.67 -2.93 26.39
C ALA A 381 -23.59 -3.44 25.43
N MET A 382 -22.36 -2.88 25.43
CA MET A 382 -21.28 -3.35 24.57
C MET A 382 -20.79 -4.73 25.00
N THR A 383 -20.51 -5.54 24.03
CA THR A 383 -19.88 -6.87 24.20
C THR A 383 -18.48 -6.83 23.56
N PRO A 384 -17.57 -7.77 23.88
CA PRO A 384 -16.30 -7.90 23.17
C PRO A 384 -16.43 -8.20 21.67
N PHE A 385 -17.65 -8.26 21.15
CA PHE A 385 -17.97 -8.58 19.77
C PHE A 385 -18.50 -7.40 18.97
N ASP A 386 -18.54 -6.18 19.56
CA ASP A 386 -19.02 -4.96 18.91
C ASP A 386 -18.29 -3.68 19.38
N ASP A 387 -17.12 -3.86 20.00
CA ASP A 387 -16.36 -2.78 20.65
C ASP A 387 -15.23 -2.19 19.77
N VAL A 388 -15.06 -2.61 18.52
CA VAL A 388 -14.08 -2.02 17.61
C VAL A 388 -14.76 -1.50 16.35
N GLY A 389 -14.35 -0.28 15.95
CA GLY A 389 -14.83 0.37 14.75
C GLY A 389 -13.72 0.90 13.86
N VAL A 390 -13.99 0.97 12.57
CA VAL A 390 -13.17 1.67 11.57
C VAL A 390 -13.88 2.96 11.21
N PHE A 391 -13.13 4.04 11.21
CA PHE A 391 -13.64 5.40 10.98
C PHE A 391 -12.94 6.03 9.79
N VAL A 392 -13.68 6.90 9.11
CA VAL A 392 -13.15 7.78 8.06
C VAL A 392 -13.46 9.22 8.43
N ALA A 393 -12.46 10.09 8.36
CA ALA A 393 -12.58 11.52 8.62
C ALA A 393 -12.14 12.32 7.38
N ARG A 394 -12.78 13.46 7.15
CA ARG A 394 -12.47 14.38 6.05
C ARG A 394 -12.27 15.81 6.55
N PRO A 395 -11.51 16.64 5.79
CA PRO A 395 -11.41 18.06 6.11
C PRO A 395 -12.81 18.71 6.19
N PRO A 396 -13.08 19.61 7.14
CA PRO A 396 -12.14 20.24 8.09
C PRO A 396 -11.90 19.47 9.41
N TYR A 397 -12.30 18.21 9.53
CA TYR A 397 -12.10 17.32 10.70
C TYR A 397 -12.87 17.72 11.96
N GLY A 398 -14.00 18.38 11.81
CA GLY A 398 -14.93 18.62 12.91
C GLY A 398 -15.67 17.35 13.33
N PRO A 399 -16.42 17.39 14.45
CA PRO A 399 -17.14 16.20 14.95
C PRO A 399 -18.13 15.60 13.96
N GLY A 400 -18.65 16.38 13.00
CA GLY A 400 -19.55 15.91 11.94
C GLY A 400 -18.84 15.35 10.71
N ASP A 401 -17.51 15.49 10.64
CA ASP A 401 -16.70 15.07 9.48
C ASP A 401 -16.09 13.67 9.68
N VAL A 402 -16.32 13.06 10.84
CA VAL A 402 -15.90 11.69 11.18
C VAL A 402 -17.09 10.75 11.05
N GLN A 403 -16.91 9.65 10.33
CA GLN A 403 -17.95 8.65 10.07
C GLN A 403 -17.45 7.26 10.47
N LEU A 404 -18.29 6.50 11.19
CA LEU A 404 -18.10 5.04 11.36
C LEU A 404 -18.46 4.35 10.05
N VAL A 405 -17.53 3.56 9.50
CA VAL A 405 -17.70 2.87 8.21
C VAL A 405 -17.75 1.36 8.33
N LEU A 406 -17.19 0.81 9.38
CA LEU A 406 -17.21 -0.61 9.67
C LEU A 406 -17.19 -0.83 11.19
N ARG A 407 -17.92 -1.83 11.68
CA ARG A 407 -17.96 -2.18 13.10
C ARG A 407 -17.97 -3.70 13.29
N GLU A 408 -17.37 -4.19 14.35
CA GLU A 408 -17.60 -5.56 14.82
C GLU A 408 -19.08 -5.82 15.06
N GLY A 409 -19.54 -7.03 14.87
CA GLY A 409 -20.95 -7.39 14.92
C GLY A 409 -21.76 -6.98 13.68
N GLN A 410 -21.20 -6.20 12.77
CA GLN A 410 -21.90 -5.76 11.56
C GLN A 410 -21.92 -6.86 10.49
N ALA A 411 -23.08 -7.05 9.86
CA ALA A 411 -23.17 -7.77 8.60
C ALA A 411 -22.80 -6.85 7.44
N VAL A 412 -22.03 -7.35 6.48
CA VAL A 412 -21.65 -6.60 5.27
C VAL A 412 -22.08 -7.35 4.02
N ALA A 413 -22.18 -6.65 2.91
CA ALA A 413 -22.53 -7.26 1.63
C ALA A 413 -21.54 -8.38 1.26
N GLY A 414 -22.05 -9.47 0.68
CA GLY A 414 -21.25 -10.64 0.33
C GLY A 414 -21.07 -11.68 1.44
N LEU A 415 -21.39 -11.36 2.69
CA LEU A 415 -21.42 -12.38 3.73
C LEU A 415 -22.64 -13.30 3.61
N PRO A 416 -22.53 -14.60 4.00
CA PRO A 416 -23.68 -15.46 4.17
C PRO A 416 -24.69 -14.88 5.16
N ALA A 417 -25.97 -15.21 5.00
CA ALA A 417 -27.02 -14.74 5.91
C ALA A 417 -26.72 -15.14 7.37
N GLY A 418 -26.79 -14.19 8.28
CA GLY A 418 -26.49 -14.36 9.70
C GLY A 418 -25.01 -14.24 10.08
N TRP A 419 -24.12 -14.11 9.11
CA TRP A 419 -22.71 -13.87 9.37
C TRP A 419 -22.42 -12.39 9.64
N VAL A 420 -21.46 -12.15 10.54
CA VAL A 420 -21.02 -10.82 10.94
C VAL A 420 -19.49 -10.77 11.03
N ILE A 421 -18.95 -9.57 11.14
CA ILE A 421 -17.54 -9.36 11.49
C ILE A 421 -17.34 -9.69 12.96
N GLY A 422 -16.42 -10.59 13.27
CA GLY A 422 -16.13 -11.04 14.62
C GLY A 422 -15.58 -12.45 14.66
N ASN A 423 -15.25 -12.93 15.85
CA ASN A 423 -14.84 -14.32 16.12
C ASN A 423 -15.13 -14.73 17.55
N THR A 424 -14.99 -16.03 17.88
CA THR A 424 -15.23 -16.59 19.21
C THR A 424 -14.35 -16.05 20.32
N SER A 425 -13.24 -15.41 19.99
CA SER A 425 -12.29 -14.86 20.96
C SER A 425 -12.59 -13.41 21.34
N GLY A 426 -13.67 -12.82 20.80
CA GLY A 426 -14.02 -11.43 21.06
C GLY A 426 -13.18 -10.40 20.29
N GLY A 427 -12.55 -10.79 19.18
CA GLY A 427 -11.68 -9.91 18.40
C GLY A 427 -11.79 -10.16 16.91
N GLY A 428 -12.82 -9.65 16.27
CA GLY A 428 -12.91 -9.65 14.79
C GLY A 428 -12.01 -8.62 14.17
N MET A 429 -11.81 -7.53 14.88
CA MET A 429 -10.83 -6.47 14.60
C MET A 429 -10.01 -6.24 15.87
N SER A 430 -8.70 -6.14 15.76
CA SER A 430 -7.83 -5.96 16.92
C SER A 430 -6.77 -4.89 16.66
N SER A 431 -6.28 -4.29 17.74
CA SER A 431 -5.22 -3.28 17.68
C SER A 431 -3.94 -3.74 16.98
N SER A 432 -3.65 -5.04 17.05
CA SER A 432 -2.41 -5.61 16.53
C SER A 432 -2.56 -6.36 15.20
N GLY A 433 -3.80 -6.63 14.76
CA GLY A 433 -4.08 -7.46 13.59
C GLY A 433 -4.90 -6.80 12.49
N THR A 434 -5.53 -5.67 12.77
CA THR A 434 -6.32 -4.95 11.76
C THR A 434 -5.42 -4.06 10.93
N THR A 435 -5.43 -4.28 9.64
CA THR A 435 -4.62 -3.58 8.66
C THR A 435 -5.55 -2.73 7.79
N LEU A 436 -5.21 -1.46 7.58
CA LEU A 436 -5.94 -0.54 6.73
C LEU A 436 -5.15 -0.20 5.48
N LEU A 437 -5.81 -0.19 4.34
CA LEU A 437 -5.33 0.37 3.09
C LEU A 437 -6.34 1.39 2.59
N LEU A 438 -5.90 2.58 2.25
CA LEU A 438 -6.75 3.66 1.73
C LEU A 438 -6.13 4.19 0.43
N ASN A 439 -6.89 4.21 -0.65
CA ASN A 439 -6.44 4.77 -1.91
C ASN A 439 -6.94 6.22 -2.12
N GLU A 440 -6.56 6.83 -3.26
CA GLU A 440 -6.93 8.21 -3.61
C GLU A 440 -8.42 8.39 -3.96
N ARG A 441 -9.18 7.32 -4.01
CA ARG A 441 -10.63 7.35 -4.29
C ARG A 441 -11.49 7.15 -3.05
N ASP A 442 -10.86 7.16 -1.89
CA ASP A 442 -11.49 6.80 -0.61
C ASP A 442 -11.93 5.31 -0.54
N THR A 443 -11.40 4.44 -1.42
CA THR A 443 -11.58 3.00 -1.26
C THR A 443 -10.71 2.52 -0.11
N LEU A 444 -11.33 1.88 0.85
CA LEU A 444 -10.67 1.34 2.04
C LEU A 444 -10.70 -0.18 2.00
N VAL A 445 -9.59 -0.83 2.30
CA VAL A 445 -9.51 -2.26 2.57
C VAL A 445 -9.12 -2.48 4.02
N VAL A 446 -9.88 -3.32 4.69
CA VAL A 446 -9.69 -3.66 6.09
C VAL A 446 -9.43 -5.16 6.20
N SER A 447 -8.29 -5.54 6.76
CA SER A 447 -8.04 -6.91 7.18
C SER A 447 -8.72 -7.16 8.51
N VAL A 448 -9.62 -8.13 8.57
CA VAL A 448 -10.32 -8.53 9.80
C VAL A 448 -9.88 -9.94 10.21
N ALA A 449 -9.68 -10.13 11.51
CA ALA A 449 -9.27 -11.41 12.06
C ALA A 449 -10.39 -12.45 12.05
N GLY A 450 -11.66 -12.02 11.88
CA GLY A 450 -12.78 -12.94 11.82
C GLY A 450 -14.03 -12.40 11.14
N ILE A 451 -14.69 -13.28 10.40
CA ILE A 451 -16.10 -13.18 9.98
C ILE A 451 -16.75 -14.53 10.25
N GLY A 452 -18.03 -14.57 10.60
CA GLY A 452 -18.72 -15.85 10.80
C GLY A 452 -20.09 -15.74 11.42
N ASP A 453 -20.72 -16.90 11.67
CA ASP A 453 -22.00 -16.99 12.35
C ASP A 453 -21.79 -17.03 13.88
N PRO A 454 -22.21 -16.01 14.64
CA PRO A 454 -22.02 -15.95 16.09
C PRO A 454 -22.78 -17.04 16.86
N ASN A 455 -23.70 -17.77 16.21
CA ASN A 455 -24.40 -18.90 16.82
C ASN A 455 -23.64 -20.23 16.72
N GLN A 456 -22.51 -20.27 16.01
CA GLN A 456 -21.67 -21.46 15.86
C GLN A 456 -20.56 -21.51 16.92
N ALA A 457 -20.21 -22.70 17.39
CA ALA A 457 -19.01 -22.86 18.20
C ALA A 457 -17.75 -22.69 17.32
N ASN A 458 -16.73 -21.97 17.81
CA ASN A 458 -15.48 -21.71 17.10
C ASN A 458 -15.68 -21.02 15.74
N TRP A 459 -16.52 -20.00 15.70
CA TRP A 459 -16.72 -19.17 14.53
C TRP A 459 -15.61 -18.10 14.36
N GLY A 460 -15.45 -17.63 13.17
CA GLY A 460 -14.53 -16.54 12.82
C GLY A 460 -13.38 -17.03 11.94
N VAL A 461 -13.43 -16.67 10.67
CA VAL A 461 -12.35 -16.89 9.70
C VAL A 461 -11.80 -15.55 9.20
N PRO A 462 -10.48 -15.41 9.03
CA PRO A 462 -9.87 -14.17 8.51
C PRO A 462 -10.44 -13.77 7.16
N ALA A 463 -10.64 -12.46 6.98
CA ALA A 463 -11.19 -11.92 5.76
C ALA A 463 -10.64 -10.53 5.43
N LEU A 464 -10.86 -10.11 4.19
CA LEU A 464 -10.64 -8.76 3.69
C LEU A 464 -12.01 -8.13 3.39
N ILE A 465 -12.28 -6.99 4.00
CA ILE A 465 -13.49 -6.19 3.79
C ILE A 465 -13.09 -4.93 3.03
N GLY A 466 -13.74 -4.68 1.90
CA GLY A 466 -13.64 -3.44 1.17
C GLY A 466 -14.76 -2.48 1.59
N TRP A 467 -14.49 -1.19 1.58
CA TRP A 467 -15.46 -0.14 1.76
C TRP A 467 -15.16 1.01 0.80
N ASP A 468 -16.18 1.63 0.27
CA ASP A 468 -16.12 2.91 -0.42
C ASP A 468 -17.38 3.74 -0.10
N PRO A 469 -17.32 5.09 -0.31
CA PRO A 469 -18.43 5.98 0.02
C PRO A 469 -19.73 5.71 -0.75
N GLU A 470 -19.64 5.10 -1.92
CA GLU A 470 -20.77 4.91 -2.84
C GLU A 470 -21.51 3.60 -2.55
N HIS A 471 -20.77 2.54 -2.18
CA HIS A 471 -21.31 1.18 -2.07
C HIS A 471 -21.31 0.63 -0.65
N GLY A 472 -20.64 1.31 0.29
CA GLY A 472 -20.48 0.82 1.66
C GLY A 472 -19.56 -0.38 1.77
N ALA A 473 -19.72 -1.14 2.84
CA ALA A 473 -18.84 -2.26 3.16
C ALA A 473 -19.27 -3.57 2.48
N ARG A 474 -18.27 -4.33 1.97
CA ARG A 474 -18.48 -5.63 1.31
C ARG A 474 -17.31 -6.58 1.51
N LEU A 475 -17.57 -7.88 1.43
CA LEU A 475 -16.54 -8.91 1.44
C LEU A 475 -15.71 -8.84 0.14
N VAL A 476 -14.38 -8.81 0.29
CA VAL A 476 -13.43 -8.92 -0.83
C VAL A 476 -12.92 -10.34 -0.96
N SER A 477 -12.49 -10.94 0.16
CA SER A 477 -11.97 -12.31 0.19
C SER A 477 -12.00 -12.84 1.61
N ALA A 478 -12.18 -14.14 1.77
CA ALA A 478 -12.16 -14.81 3.07
C ALA A 478 -11.37 -16.13 3.02
N GLN A 479 -10.91 -16.58 4.19
CA GLN A 479 -10.43 -17.95 4.34
C GLN A 479 -11.54 -18.93 3.93
N ASP A 480 -11.14 -20.12 3.51
CA ASP A 480 -11.99 -21.22 3.00
C ASP A 480 -12.66 -20.95 1.64
N GLU A 481 -12.35 -19.83 1.01
CA GLU A 481 -12.72 -19.60 -0.39
C GLU A 481 -11.93 -20.50 -1.34
N VAL A 482 -12.59 -20.86 -2.46
CA VAL A 482 -12.00 -21.73 -3.48
C VAL A 482 -11.57 -20.92 -4.69
N PHE A 483 -10.30 -20.99 -5.02
CA PHE A 483 -9.71 -20.37 -6.21
C PHE A 483 -9.22 -21.42 -7.19
N THR A 484 -9.21 -21.10 -8.47
CA THR A 484 -8.61 -21.97 -9.49
C THR A 484 -7.12 -21.62 -9.64
N ILE A 485 -6.24 -22.53 -9.21
CA ILE A 485 -4.79 -22.39 -9.31
C ILE A 485 -4.29 -23.49 -10.25
N GLN A 486 -3.61 -23.11 -11.32
CA GLN A 486 -3.10 -24.09 -12.34
C GLN A 486 -4.20 -25.03 -12.86
N GLY A 487 -5.41 -24.50 -13.06
CA GLY A 487 -6.57 -25.27 -13.52
C GLY A 487 -7.24 -26.15 -12.48
N ASN A 488 -6.78 -26.14 -11.21
CA ASN A 488 -7.35 -26.95 -10.13
C ASN A 488 -8.02 -26.07 -9.07
N PRO A 489 -9.17 -26.46 -8.52
CA PRO A 489 -9.79 -25.77 -7.40
C PRO A 489 -8.94 -25.96 -6.13
N GLN A 490 -8.61 -24.86 -5.46
CA GLN A 490 -7.81 -24.83 -4.24
C GLN A 490 -8.50 -23.99 -3.18
N THR A 491 -8.60 -24.52 -1.96
CA THR A 491 -9.20 -23.79 -0.84
C THR A 491 -8.17 -22.93 -0.14
N MET A 492 -8.42 -21.64 -0.03
CA MET A 492 -7.54 -20.69 0.65
C MET A 492 -7.56 -20.94 2.16
N SER A 493 -6.42 -21.20 2.76
CA SER A 493 -6.27 -21.38 4.21
C SER A 493 -5.95 -20.08 4.94
N ALA A 494 -5.32 -19.12 4.28
CA ALA A 494 -5.08 -17.78 4.81
C ALA A 494 -4.71 -16.82 3.67
N ALA A 495 -5.25 -15.61 3.72
CA ALA A 495 -4.70 -14.46 3.01
C ALA A 495 -3.73 -13.76 3.95
N GLN A 496 -2.44 -13.79 3.64
CA GLN A 496 -1.42 -13.05 4.39
C GLN A 496 -0.79 -12.02 3.47
N GLY A 497 -0.47 -10.89 4.07
CA GLY A 497 0.44 -9.99 3.42
C GLY A 497 -0.19 -8.84 2.67
N ILE A 498 -1.21 -8.25 3.25
CA ILE A 498 -1.47 -6.85 2.96
C ILE A 498 -0.33 -6.06 3.58
N VAL A 499 0.47 -5.40 2.73
CA VAL A 499 1.49 -4.47 3.22
C VAL A 499 0.83 -3.14 3.49
N THR A 500 0.78 -2.77 4.76
CA THR A 500 0.25 -1.48 5.24
C THR A 500 1.30 -0.42 5.44
N THR A 501 2.53 -0.71 5.13
CA THR A 501 3.57 0.30 5.25
C THR A 501 3.46 1.25 4.08
N SER A 502 3.35 2.54 4.38
CA SER A 502 3.54 3.57 3.38
C SER A 502 4.83 3.30 2.59
N SER A 503 4.78 3.44 1.30
CA SER A 503 5.92 3.34 0.38
C SER A 503 6.88 4.51 0.50
N GLY A 504 6.59 5.43 1.40
CA GLY A 504 7.27 6.70 1.48
C GLY A 504 6.63 7.82 0.68
N ASP A 505 5.58 7.53 -0.07
CA ASP A 505 4.78 8.55 -0.80
C ASP A 505 3.30 8.54 -0.39
N GLY A 506 2.98 7.91 0.73
CA GLY A 506 1.63 7.82 1.27
C GLY A 506 0.68 6.89 0.54
N CYS A 507 1.08 6.28 -0.57
CA CYS A 507 0.26 5.29 -1.25
C CYS A 507 0.36 3.91 -0.60
N PRO A 508 -0.76 3.22 -0.37
CA PRO A 508 -0.73 1.83 0.05
C PRO A 508 -0.19 0.95 -1.07
N LEU A 509 0.81 0.14 -0.74
CA LEU A 509 1.53 -0.70 -1.70
C LEU A 509 0.79 -1.97 -2.15
N SER A 510 -0.26 -2.35 -1.46
CA SER A 510 -1.04 -3.53 -1.82
C SER A 510 -2.34 -3.18 -2.54
N LEU A 511 -2.77 -1.93 -2.50
CA LEU A 511 -4.01 -1.43 -3.11
C LEU A 511 -3.68 -0.26 -4.03
N ASN A 512 -4.05 -0.34 -5.30
CA ASN A 512 -3.88 0.77 -6.24
C ASN A 512 -5.14 1.66 -6.33
N ASN A 513 -5.06 2.71 -7.14
CA ASN A 513 -6.18 3.64 -7.35
C ASN A 513 -7.30 3.08 -8.25
N HIS A 514 -7.10 1.92 -8.85
CA HIS A 514 -8.12 1.22 -9.62
C HIS A 514 -8.93 0.24 -8.76
N GLY A 515 -8.55 0.06 -7.49
CA GLY A 515 -9.16 -0.92 -6.60
C GLY A 515 -8.55 -2.31 -6.70
N ASP A 516 -7.45 -2.49 -7.43
CA ASP A 516 -6.75 -3.77 -7.46
C ASP A 516 -5.96 -3.95 -6.17
N LEU A 517 -5.98 -5.16 -5.65
CA LEU A 517 -5.32 -5.58 -4.43
C LEU A 517 -4.41 -6.76 -4.73
N CYS A 518 -3.14 -6.67 -4.35
CA CYS A 518 -2.21 -7.78 -4.42
C CYS A 518 -2.03 -8.44 -3.04
N ILE A 519 -2.09 -9.77 -3.02
CA ILE A 519 -1.98 -10.56 -1.79
C ILE A 519 -1.07 -11.77 -2.00
N ARG A 520 -0.49 -12.27 -0.91
CA ARG A 520 0.08 -13.60 -0.85
C ARG A 520 -0.95 -14.56 -0.25
N ALA A 521 -1.40 -15.54 -1.03
CA ALA A 521 -2.39 -16.51 -0.61
C ALA A 521 -1.74 -17.84 -0.24
N PHE A 522 -2.22 -18.45 0.83
CA PHE A 522 -1.90 -19.80 1.28
C PHE A 522 -3.09 -20.69 1.05
N PHE A 523 -2.85 -21.90 0.59
CA PHE A 523 -3.91 -22.88 0.33
C PHE A 523 -3.75 -24.10 1.24
N SER A 524 -4.86 -24.80 1.51
CA SER A 524 -4.87 -25.96 2.41
C SER A 524 -4.23 -27.19 1.77
N GLY A 525 -3.66 -28.07 2.60
CA GLY A 525 -3.06 -29.33 2.16
C GLY A 525 -1.72 -29.17 1.47
N THR A 526 -1.52 -29.88 0.36
CA THR A 526 -0.33 -29.78 -0.50
C THR A 526 -0.47 -28.74 -1.62
N ALA A 527 -1.52 -27.93 -1.55
CA ALA A 527 -1.83 -26.96 -2.56
C ALA A 527 -0.75 -25.85 -2.62
N PRO A 528 -0.43 -25.34 -3.80
CA PRO A 528 0.61 -24.35 -3.98
C PRO A 528 0.19 -22.99 -3.44
N ASN A 529 1.06 -22.36 -2.64
CA ASN A 529 0.92 -20.93 -2.32
C ASN A 529 1.06 -20.09 -3.60
N ALA A 530 0.44 -18.92 -3.62
CA ALA A 530 0.47 -18.05 -4.79
C ALA A 530 0.58 -16.56 -4.42
N VAL A 531 1.15 -15.77 -5.33
CA VAL A 531 0.92 -14.34 -5.43
C VAL A 531 -0.35 -14.16 -6.26
N MET A 532 -1.31 -13.42 -5.71
CA MET A 532 -2.61 -13.22 -6.33
C MET A 532 -2.92 -11.74 -6.48
N ARG A 533 -3.70 -11.42 -7.49
CA ARG A 533 -4.38 -10.14 -7.67
C ARG A 533 -5.88 -10.37 -7.47
N THR A 534 -6.52 -9.48 -6.75
CA THR A 534 -7.98 -9.38 -6.62
C THR A 534 -8.41 -7.92 -6.78
N HIS A 535 -9.70 -7.66 -6.78
CA HIS A 535 -10.23 -6.31 -6.98
C HIS A 535 -11.29 -6.00 -5.92
N VAL A 536 -11.27 -4.76 -5.42
CA VAL A 536 -12.19 -4.31 -4.37
C VAL A 536 -13.47 -3.71 -4.96
N GLY A 537 -13.44 -3.27 -6.23
CA GLY A 537 -14.55 -2.64 -6.91
C GLY A 537 -15.70 -3.60 -7.27
N ALA A 538 -16.81 -3.03 -7.71
CA ALA A 538 -17.97 -3.77 -8.17
C ALA A 538 -17.80 -4.37 -9.59
N MET A 539 -16.73 -4.06 -10.31
CA MET A 539 -16.39 -4.68 -11.60
C MET A 539 -14.94 -5.14 -11.63
N VAL A 540 -14.72 -6.38 -11.95
CA VAL A 540 -13.41 -6.99 -12.18
C VAL A 540 -13.25 -7.29 -13.67
N ALA A 541 -12.08 -6.99 -14.22
CA ALA A 541 -11.74 -7.29 -15.61
C ALA A 541 -10.49 -8.20 -15.68
N GLU A 542 -10.63 -9.33 -16.38
CA GLU A 542 -9.57 -10.34 -16.47
C GLU A 542 -9.40 -10.87 -17.92
N PRO A 543 -8.17 -11.03 -18.38
CA PRO A 543 -6.89 -10.56 -17.82
C PRO A 543 -6.73 -9.05 -17.94
N VAL A 544 -5.79 -8.47 -17.20
CA VAL A 544 -5.44 -7.04 -17.29
C VAL A 544 -4.66 -6.73 -18.57
N GLY A 545 -3.92 -7.71 -19.06
CA GLY A 545 -3.17 -7.63 -20.32
C GLY A 545 -3.75 -8.56 -21.39
N VAL A 546 -3.89 -8.05 -22.60
CA VAL A 546 -4.30 -8.83 -23.77
C VAL A 546 -3.29 -8.59 -24.89
N ALA A 547 -2.89 -9.66 -25.59
CA ALA A 547 -2.00 -9.52 -26.73
C ALA A 547 -2.63 -8.64 -27.83
N ALA A 548 -1.91 -7.66 -28.32
CA ALA A 548 -2.36 -6.80 -29.42
C ALA A 548 -2.59 -7.57 -30.72
N THR A 549 -2.10 -8.81 -30.82
CA THR A 549 -2.36 -9.75 -31.92
C THR A 549 -3.76 -10.39 -31.86
N GLY A 550 -4.50 -10.18 -30.77
CA GLY A 550 -5.85 -10.71 -30.54
C GLY A 550 -5.98 -11.36 -29.17
N GLY A 551 -7.15 -11.20 -28.54
CA GLY A 551 -7.46 -11.78 -27.24
C GLY A 551 -8.75 -11.27 -26.65
N THR A 552 -9.12 -11.75 -25.47
CA THR A 552 -10.38 -11.40 -24.79
C THR A 552 -10.10 -10.96 -23.36
N GLN A 553 -10.70 -9.85 -22.96
CA GLN A 553 -10.84 -9.46 -21.55
C GLN A 553 -12.29 -9.71 -21.13
N THR A 554 -12.47 -10.42 -20.02
CA THR A 554 -13.80 -10.68 -19.44
C THR A 554 -14.06 -9.71 -18.30
N PHE A 555 -15.26 -9.15 -18.25
CA PHE A 555 -15.76 -8.29 -17.17
C PHE A 555 -16.73 -9.07 -16.31
N HIS A 556 -16.51 -9.04 -15.02
CA HIS A 556 -17.40 -9.58 -14.00
C HIS A 556 -17.93 -8.44 -13.16
N LEU A 557 -19.21 -8.14 -13.32
CA LEU A 557 -19.92 -7.11 -12.58
C LEU A 557 -20.63 -7.76 -11.39
N ASP A 558 -20.42 -7.22 -10.19
CA ASP A 558 -21.17 -7.55 -8.98
C ASP A 558 -21.53 -6.25 -8.25
N ALA A 559 -22.66 -5.70 -8.60
CA ALA A 559 -23.20 -4.50 -7.99
C ALA A 559 -24.00 -4.79 -6.70
N GLY A 560 -24.18 -6.08 -6.38
CA GLY A 560 -24.93 -6.55 -5.23
C GLY A 560 -26.45 -6.62 -5.42
N PRO A 561 -27.16 -7.25 -4.48
CA PRO A 561 -28.60 -7.55 -4.60
C PRO A 561 -29.49 -6.31 -4.75
N GLY A 562 -29.06 -5.16 -4.25
CA GLY A 562 -29.79 -3.88 -4.40
C GLY A 562 -29.94 -3.43 -5.84
N PHE A 563 -29.10 -3.95 -6.73
CA PHE A 563 -29.11 -3.64 -8.17
C PHE A 563 -29.57 -4.80 -9.04
N ALA A 564 -30.31 -5.74 -8.47
CA ALA A 564 -30.91 -6.85 -9.20
C ALA A 564 -31.89 -6.33 -10.27
N GLY A 565 -31.72 -6.81 -11.52
CA GLY A 565 -32.57 -6.43 -12.65
C GLY A 565 -32.34 -5.01 -13.20
N HIS A 566 -31.29 -4.30 -12.76
CA HIS A 566 -30.93 -3.00 -13.30
C HIS A 566 -30.26 -3.15 -14.67
N ALA A 567 -30.50 -2.18 -15.55
CA ALA A 567 -29.75 -2.08 -16.79
C ALA A 567 -28.30 -1.71 -16.52
N TYR A 568 -27.36 -2.32 -17.24
CA TYR A 568 -25.96 -1.93 -17.20
C TYR A 568 -25.40 -1.68 -18.59
N LEU A 569 -24.39 -0.81 -18.67
CA LEU A 569 -23.61 -0.54 -19.87
C LEU A 569 -22.13 -0.41 -19.50
N ILE A 570 -21.24 -1.15 -20.17
CA ILE A 570 -19.80 -1.04 -20.00
C ILE A 570 -19.23 -0.10 -21.05
N LEU A 571 -18.59 0.97 -20.60
CA LEU A 571 -17.94 1.99 -21.40
C LEU A 571 -16.42 1.84 -21.37
N ALA A 572 -15.75 2.35 -22.41
CA ALA A 572 -14.29 2.34 -22.52
C ALA A 572 -13.71 3.73 -22.76
N SER A 573 -12.45 3.94 -22.38
CA SER A 573 -11.66 5.14 -22.67
C SER A 573 -10.17 4.82 -22.78
N SER A 574 -9.48 5.39 -23.75
CA SER A 574 -8.02 5.39 -23.85
C SER A 574 -7.38 6.64 -23.23
N LEU A 575 -8.16 7.61 -22.81
CA LEU A 575 -7.71 8.86 -22.22
C LEU A 575 -7.60 8.80 -20.68
N GLY A 576 -7.72 7.60 -20.11
CA GLY A 576 -7.62 7.37 -18.67
C GLY A 576 -8.96 7.54 -17.93
N ALA A 577 -8.87 7.45 -16.60
CA ALA A 577 -10.02 7.38 -15.70
C ALA A 577 -10.33 8.71 -14.98
N ARG A 578 -9.49 9.71 -15.04
CA ARG A 578 -9.66 10.98 -14.31
C ARG A 578 -9.44 12.20 -15.20
N PRO A 579 -10.19 13.29 -14.95
CA PRO A 579 -11.14 13.54 -13.85
C PRO A 579 -12.49 12.82 -13.99
N GLY A 580 -12.73 12.10 -15.08
CA GLY A 580 -14.01 11.54 -15.42
C GLY A 580 -14.92 12.54 -16.16
N PHE A 581 -16.09 12.09 -16.59
CA PHE A 581 -17.08 12.96 -17.21
C PHE A 581 -18.47 12.80 -16.54
N PRO A 582 -19.27 13.87 -16.47
CA PRO A 582 -20.59 13.80 -15.84
C PRO A 582 -21.52 12.88 -16.62
N SER A 583 -22.24 12.02 -15.90
CA SER A 583 -23.30 11.21 -16.49
C SER A 583 -24.43 12.10 -17.02
N PRO A 584 -24.96 11.84 -18.22
CA PRO A 584 -26.13 12.54 -18.70
C PRO A 584 -27.42 12.18 -17.92
N LEU A 585 -27.36 11.15 -17.06
CA LEU A 585 -28.51 10.58 -16.33
C LEU A 585 -28.52 10.94 -14.83
N GLY A 586 -27.80 11.97 -14.40
CA GLY A 586 -27.79 12.37 -13.00
C GLY A 586 -26.56 13.15 -12.55
N SER A 587 -26.34 13.25 -11.25
CA SER A 587 -25.22 13.97 -10.66
C SER A 587 -23.94 13.15 -10.50
N ILE A 588 -23.95 11.88 -10.93
CA ILE A 588 -22.82 10.98 -10.80
C ILE A 588 -21.76 11.25 -11.90
N THR A 589 -20.51 11.11 -11.55
CA THR A 589 -19.39 11.20 -12.50
C THR A 589 -18.99 9.80 -12.94
N ILE A 590 -19.01 9.54 -14.24
CA ILE A 590 -18.46 8.30 -14.80
C ILE A 590 -16.94 8.40 -14.71
N PRO A 591 -16.24 7.44 -14.07
CA PRO A 591 -14.80 7.52 -13.80
C PRO A 591 -13.98 7.12 -15.04
N LEU A 592 -14.28 7.72 -16.17
CA LEU A 592 -13.56 7.64 -17.43
C LEU A 592 -13.44 9.04 -18.01
N ASN A 593 -12.32 9.39 -18.60
CA ASN A 593 -12.23 10.60 -19.41
C ASN A 593 -12.98 10.37 -20.72
N PHE A 594 -13.85 11.32 -21.11
CA PHE A 594 -14.62 11.16 -22.33
C PHE A 594 -13.69 11.04 -23.55
N ASP A 595 -13.80 9.92 -24.24
CA ASP A 595 -13.03 9.58 -25.42
C ASP A 595 -13.97 9.48 -26.61
N ALA A 596 -13.84 10.41 -27.56
CA ALA A 596 -14.70 10.47 -28.74
C ALA A 596 -14.61 9.22 -29.64
N VAL A 597 -13.56 8.40 -29.45
CA VAL A 597 -13.37 7.15 -30.18
C VAL A 597 -13.86 5.97 -29.35
N TRP A 598 -13.18 5.67 -28.25
CA TRP A 598 -13.42 4.44 -27.48
C TRP A 598 -14.72 4.47 -26.67
N THR A 599 -15.06 5.62 -26.06
CA THR A 599 -16.35 5.75 -25.36
C THR A 599 -17.52 5.62 -26.34
N GLN A 600 -17.41 6.27 -27.51
CA GLN A 600 -18.44 6.17 -28.55
C GLN A 600 -18.52 4.74 -29.12
N LEU A 601 -17.37 4.10 -29.43
CA LEU A 601 -17.35 2.73 -29.94
C LEU A 601 -17.94 1.73 -28.96
N SER A 602 -17.65 1.85 -27.66
CA SER A 602 -18.20 0.95 -26.65
C SER A 602 -19.72 1.08 -26.54
N PHE A 603 -20.28 2.27 -26.79
CA PHE A 603 -21.70 2.49 -26.85
C PHE A 603 -22.33 1.96 -28.17
N ASP A 604 -21.78 2.34 -29.32
CA ASP A 604 -22.32 2.00 -30.63
C ASP A 604 -22.21 0.50 -30.95
N LEU A 605 -21.18 -0.16 -30.47
CA LEU A 605 -20.91 -1.58 -30.70
C LEU A 605 -21.30 -2.46 -29.51
N ALA A 606 -22.02 -1.93 -28.51
CA ALA A 606 -22.49 -2.72 -27.39
C ALA A 606 -23.24 -3.97 -27.85
N ASN A 607 -22.91 -5.12 -27.29
CA ASN A 607 -23.38 -6.44 -27.69
C ASN A 607 -22.98 -6.88 -29.11
N GLY A 608 -22.04 -6.19 -29.77
CA GLY A 608 -21.39 -6.63 -30.98
C GLY A 608 -20.29 -7.67 -30.76
N ALA A 609 -19.61 -8.08 -31.82
CA ALA A 609 -18.58 -9.11 -31.76
C ALA A 609 -17.37 -8.70 -30.89
N ALA A 610 -17.01 -7.40 -30.87
CA ALA A 610 -15.92 -6.88 -30.03
C ALA A 610 -16.38 -6.60 -28.59
N TRP A 611 -17.65 -6.30 -28.37
CA TRP A 611 -18.21 -5.91 -27.07
C TRP A 611 -19.39 -6.81 -26.72
N THR A 612 -19.09 -8.05 -26.27
CA THR A 612 -20.11 -9.06 -26.02
C THR A 612 -20.75 -8.88 -24.64
N ASN A 613 -22.07 -8.84 -24.58
CA ASN A 613 -22.87 -8.65 -23.36
C ASN A 613 -22.49 -7.39 -22.57
N THR A 614 -21.99 -6.34 -23.21
CA THR A 614 -21.61 -5.10 -22.53
C THR A 614 -22.78 -4.17 -22.25
N PHE A 615 -23.97 -4.51 -22.73
CA PHE A 615 -25.24 -3.89 -22.38
C PHE A 615 -26.27 -4.98 -22.06
N GLY A 616 -26.94 -4.91 -20.92
CA GLY A 616 -27.91 -5.91 -20.51
C GLY A 616 -28.58 -5.58 -19.18
N LEU A 617 -29.15 -6.60 -18.54
CA LEU A 617 -29.70 -6.52 -17.20
C LEU A 617 -28.86 -7.38 -16.25
N THR A 618 -28.66 -6.89 -15.04
CA THR A 618 -28.05 -7.67 -13.96
C THR A 618 -28.97 -8.81 -13.55
N SER A 619 -28.39 -9.89 -13.04
CA SER A 619 -29.11 -11.05 -12.50
C SER A 619 -29.95 -10.69 -11.25
N GLY A 620 -30.70 -11.66 -10.72
CA GLY A 620 -31.42 -11.51 -9.46
C GLY A 620 -30.54 -11.30 -8.23
N SER A 621 -29.22 -11.45 -8.36
CA SER A 621 -28.21 -11.11 -7.35
C SER A 621 -27.43 -9.82 -7.65
N GLY A 622 -27.76 -9.10 -8.73
CA GLY A 622 -27.07 -7.88 -9.13
C GLY A 622 -25.78 -8.12 -9.92
N THR A 623 -25.55 -9.32 -10.44
CA THR A 623 -24.34 -9.70 -11.19
C THR A 623 -24.54 -9.73 -12.68
N ALA A 624 -23.45 -9.53 -13.45
CA ALA A 624 -23.43 -9.73 -14.91
C ALA A 624 -22.02 -10.13 -15.37
N THR A 625 -21.94 -10.74 -16.56
CA THR A 625 -20.67 -11.06 -17.22
C THR A 625 -20.70 -10.55 -18.65
N ALA A 626 -19.64 -9.86 -19.04
CA ALA A 626 -19.46 -9.30 -20.37
C ALA A 626 -18.02 -9.50 -20.85
N SER A 627 -17.70 -9.19 -22.11
CA SER A 627 -16.33 -9.27 -22.59
C SER A 627 -16.01 -8.25 -23.67
N PHE A 628 -14.75 -7.81 -23.68
CA PHE A 628 -14.13 -7.12 -24.79
C PHE A 628 -13.23 -8.11 -25.55
N ASN A 629 -13.48 -8.28 -26.83
CA ASN A 629 -12.76 -9.20 -27.71
C ASN A 629 -11.97 -8.39 -28.72
N LEU A 630 -10.65 -8.39 -28.61
CA LEU A 630 -9.76 -7.79 -29.60
C LEU A 630 -9.56 -8.78 -30.76
N PRO A 631 -10.00 -8.48 -32.00
CA PRO A 631 -9.77 -9.36 -33.13
C PRO A 631 -8.29 -9.41 -33.51
N PRO A 632 -7.84 -10.45 -34.24
CA PRO A 632 -6.50 -10.48 -34.83
C PRO A 632 -6.27 -9.31 -35.81
N GLY A 633 -5.02 -8.84 -35.89
CA GLY A 633 -4.64 -7.81 -36.86
C GLY A 633 -4.53 -6.38 -36.34
N PHE A 634 -4.70 -6.18 -35.03
CA PHE A 634 -4.60 -4.88 -34.37
C PHE A 634 -3.25 -4.66 -33.65
N SER A 635 -2.16 -5.26 -34.14
CA SER A 635 -0.82 -5.13 -33.53
C SER A 635 -0.31 -3.68 -33.43
N TYR A 636 -0.86 -2.77 -34.22
CA TYR A 636 -0.56 -1.33 -34.13
C TYR A 636 -1.14 -0.67 -32.85
N LEU A 637 -2.00 -1.36 -32.10
CA LEU A 637 -2.51 -0.92 -30.80
C LEU A 637 -1.61 -1.36 -29.64
N GLN A 638 -0.47 -2.00 -29.90
CA GLN A 638 0.48 -2.37 -28.84
C GLN A 638 0.91 -1.15 -28.05
N GLY A 639 0.87 -1.27 -26.71
CA GLY A 639 1.12 -0.17 -25.77
C GLY A 639 -0.12 0.67 -25.46
N LEU A 640 -1.28 0.41 -26.11
CA LEU A 640 -2.52 1.11 -25.76
C LEU A 640 -3.04 0.62 -24.40
N GLU A 641 -3.44 1.58 -23.58
CA GLU A 641 -4.16 1.34 -22.34
C GLU A 641 -5.62 1.73 -22.50
N LEU A 642 -6.53 0.82 -22.15
CA LEU A 642 -7.95 1.09 -22.10
C LEU A 642 -8.44 0.99 -20.65
N HIS A 643 -9.34 1.88 -20.27
CA HIS A 643 -10.03 1.86 -19.00
C HIS A 643 -11.50 1.57 -19.24
N HIS A 644 -12.09 0.65 -18.50
CA HIS A 644 -13.49 0.25 -18.61
C HIS A 644 -14.24 0.54 -17.32
N ALA A 645 -15.46 1.04 -17.42
CA ALA A 645 -16.35 1.20 -16.26
C ALA A 645 -17.78 0.80 -16.65
N ALA A 646 -18.50 0.14 -15.74
CA ALA A 646 -19.90 -0.16 -15.91
C ALA A 646 -20.75 0.95 -15.29
N VAL A 647 -21.77 1.38 -16.03
CA VAL A 647 -22.82 2.29 -15.57
C VAL A 647 -24.09 1.46 -15.40
N LEU A 648 -24.71 1.48 -14.22
CA LEU A 648 -25.98 0.86 -13.94
C LEU A 648 -27.08 1.93 -13.86
N ILE A 649 -28.25 1.62 -14.36
CA ILE A 649 -29.38 2.55 -14.47
C ILE A 649 -30.62 1.81 -14.02
N ASP A 650 -31.37 2.38 -13.09
CA ASP A 650 -32.69 1.88 -12.74
C ASP A 650 -33.77 2.27 -13.78
N GLY A 651 -34.93 1.62 -13.70
CA GLY A 651 -36.02 1.88 -14.60
C GLY A 651 -36.61 3.30 -14.52
N SER A 652 -36.26 4.06 -13.47
CA SER A 652 -36.71 5.45 -13.27
C SER A 652 -35.65 6.47 -13.69
N LEU A 653 -34.45 6.05 -14.05
CA LEU A 653 -33.29 6.89 -14.35
C LEU A 653 -32.90 7.83 -13.19
N THR A 654 -33.23 7.48 -11.94
CA THR A 654 -33.06 8.38 -10.79
C THR A 654 -31.83 8.09 -9.93
N THR A 655 -31.27 6.91 -10.00
CA THR A 655 -30.11 6.52 -9.19
C THR A 655 -29.08 5.74 -10.02
N PRO A 656 -28.29 6.41 -10.85
CA PRO A 656 -27.23 5.74 -11.59
C PRO A 656 -26.12 5.28 -10.62
N PHE A 657 -25.66 4.07 -10.81
CA PHE A 657 -24.52 3.47 -10.14
C PHE A 657 -23.40 3.34 -11.18
N VAL A 658 -22.17 3.59 -10.76
CA VAL A 658 -20.99 3.48 -11.64
C VAL A 658 -19.90 2.70 -10.91
N THR A 659 -19.33 1.70 -11.58
CA THR A 659 -18.22 0.94 -11.01
C THR A 659 -16.91 1.73 -11.03
N GLU A 660 -15.96 1.33 -10.20
CA GLU A 660 -14.55 1.71 -10.38
C GLU A 660 -14.06 1.27 -11.78
N PRO A 661 -13.14 2.02 -12.41
CA PRO A 661 -12.61 1.62 -13.70
C PRO A 661 -11.63 0.48 -13.60
N SER A 662 -11.77 -0.50 -14.44
CA SER A 662 -10.80 -1.57 -14.65
C SER A 662 -9.89 -1.23 -15.84
N LYS A 663 -8.63 -1.64 -15.77
CA LYS A 663 -7.60 -1.36 -16.79
C LYS A 663 -7.38 -2.56 -17.71
N LEU A 664 -7.10 -2.30 -18.98
CA LEU A 664 -6.58 -3.23 -19.96
C LEU A 664 -5.31 -2.66 -20.60
N VAL A 665 -4.25 -3.47 -20.67
CA VAL A 665 -3.02 -3.15 -21.40
C VAL A 665 -2.91 -4.05 -22.62
N LEU A 666 -2.67 -3.49 -23.81
CA LEU A 666 -2.43 -4.23 -25.04
C LEU A 666 -0.91 -4.37 -25.24
N TYR A 667 -0.37 -5.60 -25.16
CA TYR A 667 1.07 -5.90 -25.25
C TYR A 667 1.47 -6.69 -26.50
#